data_bf7580176c066f89d4ff209590b08f8f
#
_entry.id   bf7580176c066f89d4ff209590b08f8f
#
_cell.length_a   1.000
_cell.length_b   1.000
_cell.length_c   1.000
_cell.angle_alpha   90.00
_cell.angle_beta   90.00
_cell.angle_gamma   90.00
#
_symmetry.space_group_name_H-M   'P 1'
#
loop_
_entity.id
_entity.type
_entity.pdbx_description
1 polymer ?
#
loop_
_entity_poly.entity_id
_entity_poly.type
_entity_poly.pdbx_seq_one_letter_code
_entity_poly.pdbx_strand_id
1 'polypeptide(L)'
;MKKLLSTLILFAFSIVGMAQQPDCWDGSVAESYAGGNGTPENPFQIATPQQLALLAQQTNFGTGGNACYVLTNDICLNDNLNVNPRNWIPIGRLVDTVPYFFTGRFDGNKKIVSGLYFEDGSNDEVVGLFGCTNGAEIRNVSVSGCRVTGSQYVGALVGCAGLTDISDCYVADASVTCEARSAGGLVGFLGLPYGVSQNSYDTCHIVNCHAMEGVTVYGKMVGGLVGEITEFLLWGPSVPSVVSDCSSRAVMMGSEEVGGIAGFMRNGRVEACRCWNEVHSGQYAGGLVGMGINVDFNDCQNNAYVTGNYHCGGMAGKLYGGNLTNCDNYGGIQGAGLSSISKVGGMVGHYEPDPLLGGSPCENFIRNCHNHEEISYAGNNAGGIVGFAEGVGIEKLFIVDCSNTGRIYNSICSGGILGDSNGYVMRLLNVYNTGNVSARSMLGGIAGELGLSSDLVINAYSVGELDHEIDTYVCPMGNIIGRSQTNEQFSSCYWLASSEHGSNGQGPELVNSSAFHATDSPSVWQLETPLHDTEDLLTALNVGAGQIETVFPALGSVNRWREDTQLCNGGFPLFANQWPVGVDEKETIEDQFNLYPNPTEGIITISGFPMGEYRIGNMMGQTVLTGNIIAENQQIDVSGLPKGMYFITFAGETRKFVVK
;
A
#
# COMPACT_ATOMS: atom_id res chain seq x y z
N MET A 1 2.04 -24.73 71.73
CA MET A 1 2.97 -25.82 71.43
C MET A 1 2.42 -26.61 70.26
N LYS A 2 2.75 -26.22 69.04
CA LYS A 2 2.49 -27.02 67.85
C LYS A 2 3.76 -27.02 67.02
N LYS A 3 4.27 -28.23 66.76
CA LYS A 3 5.53 -28.51 66.09
C LYS A 3 5.41 -28.11 64.59
N LEU A 4 6.36 -27.31 64.11
CA LEU A 4 6.67 -27.17 62.71
C LEU A 4 7.24 -28.50 62.19
N LEU A 5 6.63 -29.05 61.14
CA LEU A 5 7.19 -30.12 60.32
C LEU A 5 7.64 -29.48 59.02
N SER A 6 8.93 -29.33 58.86
CA SER A 6 9.54 -28.85 57.61
C SER A 6 9.65 -30.01 56.63
N THR A 7 8.86 -30.01 55.59
CA THR A 7 8.99 -30.93 54.47
C THR A 7 9.90 -30.30 53.41
N LEU A 8 11.08 -30.89 53.27
CA LEU A 8 12.07 -30.56 52.23
C LEU A 8 11.55 -31.18 50.91
N ILE A 9 11.04 -30.35 50.00
CA ILE A 9 10.71 -30.79 48.63
C ILE A 9 11.98 -30.58 47.81
N LEU A 10 12.61 -31.70 47.41
CA LEU A 10 13.65 -31.73 46.39
C LEU A 10 13.00 -31.38 45.04
N PHE A 11 13.27 -30.23 44.53
CA PHE A 11 13.01 -29.90 43.11
C PHE A 11 14.06 -30.63 42.26
N ALA A 12 13.66 -31.71 41.64
CA ALA A 12 14.40 -32.26 40.53
C ALA A 12 14.22 -31.29 39.34
N PHE A 13 15.23 -30.49 39.06
CA PHE A 13 15.32 -29.82 37.78
C PHE A 13 15.48 -30.87 36.69
N SER A 14 14.39 -31.22 36.03
CA SER A 14 14.46 -31.83 34.70
C SER A 14 15.07 -30.74 33.78
N ILE A 15 16.27 -31.02 33.32
CA ILE A 15 16.89 -30.27 32.20
C ILE A 15 16.01 -30.57 30.98
N VAL A 16 14.98 -29.79 30.77
CA VAL A 16 14.37 -29.65 29.46
C VAL A 16 15.48 -29.05 28.61
N GLY A 17 15.93 -29.79 27.61
CA GLY A 17 16.93 -29.31 26.68
C GLY A 17 16.44 -27.98 26.13
N MET A 18 17.04 -26.89 26.55
CA MET A 18 16.96 -25.62 25.83
C MET A 18 17.44 -25.95 24.43
N ALA A 19 16.59 -25.72 23.43
CA ALA A 19 17.06 -25.66 22.07
C ALA A 19 18.24 -24.67 22.11
N GLN A 20 19.43 -25.16 21.78
CA GLN A 20 20.64 -24.35 21.82
C GLN A 20 20.40 -23.21 20.84
N GLN A 21 20.37 -21.97 21.35
CA GLN A 21 20.27 -20.81 20.50
C GLN A 21 21.40 -20.92 19.48
N PRO A 22 21.16 -20.77 18.19
CA PRO A 22 22.22 -20.93 17.19
C PRO A 22 23.37 -19.99 17.53
N ASP A 23 24.60 -20.49 17.49
CA ASP A 23 25.79 -19.68 17.71
C ASP A 23 25.80 -18.56 16.65
N CYS A 24 25.76 -17.30 17.10
CA CYS A 24 25.78 -16.17 16.21
C CYS A 24 27.17 -16.01 15.55
N TRP A 25 27.21 -15.28 14.45
CA TRP A 25 28.41 -15.07 13.68
C TRP A 25 29.55 -14.46 14.52
N ASP A 26 30.69 -15.12 14.52
CA ASP A 26 31.89 -14.71 15.24
C ASP A 26 32.84 -13.82 14.41
N GLY A 27 32.50 -13.52 13.14
CA GLY A 27 33.32 -12.77 12.20
C GLY A 27 34.20 -13.65 11.30
N SER A 28 34.23 -14.97 11.52
CA SER A 28 35.00 -15.89 10.69
C SER A 28 34.24 -16.32 9.43
N VAL A 29 34.99 -16.90 8.48
CA VAL A 29 34.50 -17.43 7.22
C VAL A 29 34.78 -18.92 7.17
N ALA A 30 33.79 -19.72 6.77
CA ALA A 30 33.95 -21.15 6.63
C ALA A 30 34.86 -21.52 5.44
N GLU A 31 35.50 -22.68 5.50
CA GLU A 31 36.32 -23.21 4.40
C GLU A 31 35.46 -23.85 3.28
N SER A 32 34.27 -24.33 3.63
CA SER A 32 33.35 -25.02 2.70
C SER A 32 31.90 -24.91 3.15
N TYR A 33 30.98 -25.15 2.25
CA TYR A 33 29.55 -25.32 2.53
C TYR A 33 29.28 -26.65 3.25
N ALA A 34 28.11 -26.78 3.87
CA ALA A 34 27.70 -27.99 4.58
C ALA A 34 27.47 -29.18 3.63
N GLY A 35 27.20 -28.92 2.36
CA GLY A 35 26.96 -29.92 1.33
C GLY A 35 26.54 -29.28 0.01
N GLY A 36 26.14 -30.13 -0.93
CA GLY A 36 25.74 -29.71 -2.27
C GLY A 36 26.91 -29.47 -3.23
N ASN A 37 26.56 -29.18 -4.48
CA ASN A 37 27.51 -28.86 -5.53
C ASN A 37 27.13 -27.61 -6.34
N GLY A 38 26.09 -26.87 -5.89
CA GLY A 38 25.66 -25.63 -6.49
C GLY A 38 24.76 -25.74 -7.72
N THR A 39 24.32 -26.96 -8.07
CA THR A 39 23.33 -27.14 -9.15
C THR A 39 21.89 -26.95 -8.62
N PRO A 40 20.90 -26.72 -9.49
CA PRO A 40 19.50 -26.62 -9.07
C PRO A 40 18.98 -27.86 -8.31
N GLU A 41 19.48 -29.07 -8.71
CA GLU A 41 19.07 -30.35 -8.10
C GLU A 41 19.82 -30.64 -6.80
N ASN A 42 20.98 -29.99 -6.58
CA ASN A 42 21.81 -30.19 -5.40
C ASN A 42 22.53 -28.88 -5.02
N PRO A 43 21.77 -27.87 -4.52
CA PRO A 43 22.31 -26.56 -4.19
C PRO A 43 23.32 -26.63 -3.06
N PHE A 44 24.25 -25.68 -2.99
CA PHE A 44 25.14 -25.52 -1.85
C PHE A 44 24.33 -25.27 -0.57
N GLN A 45 24.60 -26.05 0.46
CA GLN A 45 23.89 -26.00 1.74
C GLN A 45 24.59 -25.05 2.71
N ILE A 46 23.86 -24.07 3.22
CA ILE A 46 24.31 -23.09 4.21
C ILE A 46 23.62 -23.40 5.52
N ALA A 47 24.36 -23.88 6.50
CA ALA A 47 23.88 -24.29 7.82
C ALA A 47 24.35 -23.35 8.95
N THR A 48 25.37 -22.51 8.68
CA THR A 48 25.98 -21.65 9.69
C THR A 48 26.24 -20.24 9.13
N PRO A 49 26.32 -19.21 10.01
CA PRO A 49 26.63 -17.85 9.59
C PRO A 49 28.02 -17.72 8.93
N GLN A 50 29.00 -18.57 9.29
CA GLN A 50 30.31 -18.59 8.65
C GLN A 50 30.21 -19.08 7.18
N GLN A 51 29.29 -19.97 6.87
CA GLN A 51 29.04 -20.43 5.50
C GLN A 51 28.29 -19.36 4.67
N LEU A 52 27.40 -18.58 5.31
CA LEU A 52 26.80 -17.42 4.66
C LEU A 52 27.88 -16.34 4.38
N ALA A 53 28.82 -16.14 5.29
CA ALA A 53 29.99 -15.27 5.09
C ALA A 53 30.93 -15.79 3.97
N LEU A 54 31.03 -17.11 3.77
CA LEU A 54 31.74 -17.69 2.64
C LEU A 54 31.10 -17.32 1.29
N LEU A 55 29.78 -17.37 1.22
CA LEU A 55 29.05 -16.91 0.03
C LEU A 55 29.34 -15.43 -0.25
N ALA A 56 29.27 -14.57 0.79
CA ALA A 56 29.60 -13.15 0.65
C ALA A 56 31.02 -12.93 0.15
N GLN A 57 31.99 -13.63 0.74
CA GLN A 57 33.39 -13.54 0.34
C GLN A 57 33.59 -13.98 -1.12
N GLN A 58 33.06 -15.15 -1.52
CA GLN A 58 33.22 -15.68 -2.89
C GLN A 58 32.58 -14.76 -3.92
N THR A 59 31.37 -14.22 -3.63
CA THR A 59 30.70 -13.27 -4.52
C THR A 59 31.52 -11.99 -4.67
N ASN A 60 32.00 -11.43 -3.56
CA ASN A 60 32.72 -10.15 -3.52
C ASN A 60 34.13 -10.22 -4.13
N PHE A 61 34.68 -11.41 -4.31
CA PHE A 61 35.95 -11.64 -5.04
C PHE A 61 35.73 -12.19 -6.46
N GLY A 62 34.47 -12.32 -6.94
CA GLY A 62 34.16 -12.83 -8.28
C GLY A 62 34.49 -14.31 -8.49
N THR A 63 34.58 -15.09 -7.41
CA THR A 63 34.89 -16.52 -7.42
C THR A 63 33.67 -17.42 -7.20
N GLY A 64 32.49 -16.81 -6.98
CA GLY A 64 31.22 -17.49 -6.72
C GLY A 64 30.05 -16.53 -6.86
N GLY A 65 28.88 -16.92 -6.31
CA GLY A 65 27.66 -16.09 -6.36
C GLY A 65 26.78 -16.31 -7.59
N ASN A 66 27.11 -17.27 -8.45
CA ASN A 66 26.35 -17.63 -9.67
C ASN A 66 25.75 -19.04 -9.63
N ALA A 67 25.83 -19.73 -8.49
CA ALA A 67 25.31 -21.07 -8.28
C ALA A 67 23.97 -21.05 -7.53
N CYS A 68 23.43 -22.21 -7.20
CA CYS A 68 22.26 -22.38 -6.38
C CYS A 68 22.66 -22.62 -4.91
N TYR A 69 22.01 -21.91 -4.00
CA TYR A 69 22.27 -21.95 -2.55
C TYR A 69 20.96 -22.17 -1.80
N VAL A 70 21.02 -22.89 -0.68
CA VAL A 70 19.85 -23.13 0.19
C VAL A 70 20.23 -23.03 1.67
N LEU A 71 19.43 -22.34 2.45
CA LEU A 71 19.54 -22.34 3.91
C LEU A 71 19.00 -23.66 4.47
N THR A 72 19.77 -24.32 5.34
CA THR A 72 19.30 -25.52 6.05
C THR A 72 18.93 -25.24 7.50
N ASN A 73 19.43 -24.15 8.07
CA ASN A 73 19.15 -23.70 9.42
C ASN A 73 18.84 -22.20 9.43
N ASP A 74 18.23 -21.72 10.51
CA ASP A 74 18.18 -20.30 10.82
C ASP A 74 19.60 -19.79 11.09
N ILE A 75 19.87 -18.55 10.68
CA ILE A 75 21.20 -17.93 10.75
C ILE A 75 21.13 -16.73 11.70
N CYS A 76 21.97 -16.73 12.73
CA CYS A 76 22.16 -15.59 13.63
C CYS A 76 23.44 -14.83 13.25
N LEU A 77 23.31 -13.54 12.86
CA LEU A 77 24.47 -12.68 12.59
C LEU A 77 24.92 -11.92 13.83
N ASN A 78 24.00 -11.44 14.63
CA ASN A 78 24.24 -10.83 15.93
C ASN A 78 23.11 -11.18 16.89
N ASP A 79 23.41 -11.47 18.14
CA ASP A 79 22.46 -11.74 19.21
C ASP A 79 21.87 -10.46 19.83
N ASN A 80 22.67 -9.37 19.81
CA ASN A 80 22.27 -8.08 20.38
C ASN A 80 22.85 -6.92 19.58
N LEU A 81 21.99 -6.18 18.91
CA LEU A 81 22.37 -5.03 18.09
C LEU A 81 22.76 -3.78 18.91
N ASN A 82 22.62 -3.81 20.23
CA ASN A 82 22.98 -2.70 21.11
C ASN A 82 24.32 -2.90 21.82
N VAL A 83 24.95 -4.07 21.68
CA VAL A 83 26.20 -4.40 22.39
C VAL A 83 27.25 -4.87 21.38
N ASN A 84 28.06 -3.92 20.87
CA ASN A 84 29.17 -4.18 19.94
C ASN A 84 28.78 -5.12 18.76
N PRO A 85 27.72 -4.81 18.00
CA PRO A 85 27.32 -5.65 16.88
C PRO A 85 28.41 -5.67 15.79
N ARG A 86 28.52 -6.77 15.08
CA ARG A 86 29.41 -6.91 13.93
C ARG A 86 28.73 -6.43 12.66
N ASN A 87 29.41 -5.58 11.92
CA ASN A 87 28.99 -5.20 10.58
C ASN A 87 29.00 -6.41 9.66
N TRP A 88 27.86 -6.65 9.03
CA TRP A 88 27.73 -7.64 7.95
C TRP A 88 28.43 -7.13 6.69
N ILE A 89 29.08 -8.03 5.94
CA ILE A 89 29.60 -7.72 4.62
C ILE A 89 28.56 -8.20 3.60
N PRO A 90 27.86 -7.29 2.89
CA PRO A 90 26.79 -7.67 1.98
C PRO A 90 27.24 -8.68 0.91
N ILE A 91 26.36 -9.61 0.56
CA ILE A 91 26.59 -10.57 -0.55
C ILE A 91 26.44 -9.81 -1.88
N GLY A 92 27.52 -9.66 -2.62
CA GLY A 92 27.60 -8.72 -3.74
C GLY A 92 27.73 -7.27 -3.25
N ARG A 93 28.61 -6.50 -3.82
CA ARG A 93 28.85 -5.11 -3.40
C ARG A 93 29.42 -4.27 -4.53
N LEU A 94 29.32 -2.96 -4.36
CA LEU A 94 29.99 -2.00 -5.22
C LEU A 94 31.36 -1.67 -4.61
N VAL A 95 32.45 -1.93 -5.33
CA VAL A 95 33.82 -1.63 -4.91
C VAL A 95 34.45 -0.71 -5.92
N ASP A 96 34.84 0.51 -5.52
CA ASP A 96 35.47 1.50 -6.41
C ASP A 96 34.71 1.66 -7.76
N THR A 97 33.35 1.72 -7.72
CA THR A 97 32.48 1.76 -8.89
C THR A 97 32.37 0.46 -9.71
N VAL A 98 33.06 -0.62 -9.30
CA VAL A 98 32.94 -1.93 -9.93
C VAL A 98 31.95 -2.80 -9.16
N PRO A 99 30.82 -3.19 -9.76
CA PRO A 99 29.85 -4.04 -9.08
C PRO A 99 30.26 -5.51 -9.13
N TYR A 100 30.23 -6.15 -7.97
CA TYR A 100 30.26 -7.59 -7.84
C TYR A 100 28.84 -8.08 -7.55
N PHE A 101 28.21 -8.70 -8.51
CA PHE A 101 26.82 -9.12 -8.39
C PHE A 101 26.68 -10.54 -7.88
N PHE A 102 25.69 -10.75 -7.02
CA PHE A 102 25.10 -12.06 -6.87
C PHE A 102 24.17 -12.32 -8.06
N THR A 103 24.39 -13.39 -8.81
CA THR A 103 23.65 -13.72 -10.04
C THR A 103 23.03 -15.13 -9.99
N GLY A 104 23.10 -15.79 -8.82
CA GLY A 104 22.64 -17.14 -8.59
C GLY A 104 21.22 -17.22 -8.09
N ARG A 105 20.89 -18.41 -7.58
CA ARG A 105 19.62 -18.66 -6.89
C ARG A 105 19.85 -18.85 -5.41
N PHE A 106 19.10 -18.13 -4.59
CA PHE A 106 19.14 -18.25 -3.14
C PHE A 106 17.75 -18.62 -2.62
N ASP A 107 17.64 -19.83 -2.08
CA ASP A 107 16.43 -20.31 -1.42
C ASP A 107 16.64 -20.28 0.10
N GLY A 108 15.96 -19.37 0.76
CA GLY A 108 15.95 -19.29 2.23
C GLY A 108 15.29 -20.50 2.90
N ASN A 109 14.53 -21.34 2.15
CA ASN A 109 13.87 -22.53 2.66
C ASN A 109 13.02 -22.24 3.92
N LYS A 110 12.38 -21.08 3.93
CA LYS A 110 11.58 -20.56 5.06
C LYS A 110 12.39 -20.41 6.36
N LYS A 111 13.72 -20.16 6.25
CA LYS A 111 14.60 -19.89 7.38
C LYS A 111 14.73 -18.39 7.63
N ILE A 112 15.15 -18.05 8.84
CA ILE A 112 15.33 -16.67 9.29
C ILE A 112 16.80 -16.34 9.34
N VAL A 113 17.16 -15.19 8.77
CA VAL A 113 18.45 -14.53 9.00
C VAL A 113 18.21 -13.40 9.99
N SER A 114 18.75 -13.52 11.19
CA SER A 114 18.52 -12.58 12.29
C SER A 114 19.75 -11.78 12.67
N GLY A 115 19.55 -10.59 13.24
CA GLY A 115 20.61 -9.77 13.75
C GLY A 115 21.50 -9.14 12.67
N LEU A 116 20.98 -8.90 11.48
CA LEU A 116 21.70 -8.18 10.44
C LEU A 116 22.01 -6.76 10.91
N TYR A 117 23.28 -6.41 10.93
CA TYR A 117 23.74 -5.09 11.31
C TYR A 117 24.71 -4.53 10.27
N PHE A 118 24.46 -3.30 9.88
CA PHE A 118 25.38 -2.51 9.09
C PHE A 118 25.23 -1.03 9.46
N GLU A 119 26.26 -0.47 10.03
CA GLU A 119 26.39 0.95 10.32
C GLU A 119 27.88 1.29 10.19
N ASP A 120 28.29 1.67 9.01
CA ASP A 120 29.64 2.08 8.72
C ASP A 120 29.63 3.54 8.27
N GLY A 121 30.46 4.38 8.89
CA GLY A 121 30.72 5.74 8.43
C GLY A 121 31.50 5.77 7.09
N SER A 122 31.76 4.64 6.47
CA SER A 122 32.24 4.56 5.09
C SER A 122 31.10 4.84 4.13
N ASN A 123 31.38 5.48 3.00
CA ASN A 123 30.40 5.76 1.93
C ASN A 123 29.96 4.48 1.18
N ASP A 124 29.71 3.35 1.90
CA ASP A 124 29.16 2.17 1.23
C ASP A 124 27.75 2.50 0.72
N GLU A 125 27.63 2.53 -0.59
CA GLU A 125 26.47 3.08 -1.29
C GLU A 125 25.27 2.13 -1.26
N VAL A 126 25.53 0.82 -1.11
CA VAL A 126 24.52 -0.22 -1.31
C VAL A 126 24.55 -1.27 -0.21
N VAL A 127 23.51 -1.33 0.61
CA VAL A 127 23.49 -2.11 1.85
C VAL A 127 22.26 -3.02 1.98
N GLY A 128 22.47 -4.26 2.43
CA GLY A 128 21.45 -5.25 2.76
C GLY A 128 22.10 -6.59 3.12
N LEU A 129 21.31 -7.64 3.30
CA LEU A 129 21.85 -9.00 3.35
C LEU A 129 22.60 -9.30 2.05
N PHE A 130 21.96 -8.96 0.92
CA PHE A 130 22.58 -8.81 -0.38
C PHE A 130 22.83 -7.33 -0.67
N GLY A 131 24.01 -6.96 -1.09
CA GLY A 131 24.29 -5.61 -1.55
C GLY A 131 23.80 -5.39 -2.97
N CYS A 132 24.46 -6.06 -3.95
CA CYS A 132 24.12 -5.95 -5.36
C CYS A 132 23.74 -7.31 -5.94
N THR A 133 22.61 -7.37 -6.64
CA THR A 133 22.18 -8.56 -7.40
C THR A 133 21.90 -8.20 -8.85
N ASN A 134 22.06 -9.16 -9.78
CA ASN A 134 21.72 -8.97 -11.19
C ASN A 134 21.34 -10.31 -11.84
N GLY A 135 20.11 -10.45 -12.34
CA GLY A 135 19.60 -11.70 -12.88
C GLY A 135 19.49 -12.83 -11.86
N ALA A 136 19.30 -12.49 -10.59
CA ALA A 136 19.23 -13.44 -9.50
C ALA A 136 17.78 -13.87 -9.21
N GLU A 137 17.64 -14.99 -8.50
CA GLU A 137 16.38 -15.44 -7.90
C GLU A 137 16.58 -15.56 -6.38
N ILE A 138 15.82 -14.79 -5.59
CA ILE A 138 15.87 -14.82 -4.12
C ILE A 138 14.47 -15.15 -3.60
N ARG A 139 14.35 -16.22 -2.83
CA ARG A 139 13.05 -16.65 -2.35
C ARG A 139 13.05 -17.29 -0.96
N ASN A 140 11.87 -17.32 -0.34
CA ASN A 140 11.62 -18.04 0.91
C ASN A 140 12.57 -17.65 2.06
N VAL A 141 13.00 -16.39 2.15
CA VAL A 141 13.89 -15.94 3.21
C VAL A 141 13.25 -14.84 4.05
N SER A 142 13.40 -14.94 5.37
CA SER A 142 13.00 -13.89 6.29
C SER A 142 14.23 -13.20 6.89
N VAL A 143 14.20 -11.86 6.96
CA VAL A 143 15.20 -11.08 7.68
C VAL A 143 14.53 -10.46 8.90
N SER A 144 15.07 -10.69 10.09
CA SER A 144 14.46 -10.22 11.32
C SER A 144 15.46 -9.64 12.32
N GLY A 145 15.01 -8.69 13.15
CA GLY A 145 15.86 -8.08 14.16
C GLY A 145 17.07 -7.39 13.51
N CYS A 146 16.87 -6.54 12.51
CA CYS A 146 17.97 -5.92 11.78
C CYS A 146 18.05 -4.40 11.97
N ARG A 147 19.27 -3.86 11.83
CA ARG A 147 19.54 -2.42 11.75
C ARG A 147 20.56 -2.18 10.66
N VAL A 148 20.12 -1.53 9.60
CA VAL A 148 20.97 -1.24 8.44
C VAL A 148 20.91 0.25 8.11
N THR A 149 22.08 0.86 8.01
CA THR A 149 22.25 2.27 7.67
C THR A 149 23.26 2.40 6.54
N GLY A 150 22.93 3.14 5.49
CA GLY A 150 23.80 3.36 4.33
C GLY A 150 23.47 4.66 3.61
N SER A 151 24.21 4.97 2.54
CA SER A 151 24.13 6.28 1.89
C SER A 151 23.24 6.35 0.64
N GLN A 152 23.20 5.32 -0.21
CA GLN A 152 22.51 5.41 -1.51
C GLN A 152 21.28 4.51 -1.60
N TYR A 153 21.48 3.19 -1.48
CA TYR A 153 20.43 2.19 -1.64
C TYR A 153 20.45 1.21 -0.47
N VAL A 154 19.45 1.26 0.36
CA VAL A 154 19.39 0.48 1.59
C VAL A 154 18.12 -0.34 1.66
N GLY A 155 18.26 -1.66 1.77
CA GLY A 155 17.17 -2.58 2.04
C GLY A 155 17.59 -3.65 3.02
N ALA A 156 16.70 -4.19 3.83
CA ALA A 156 17.06 -5.26 4.75
C ALA A 156 17.48 -6.54 4.02
N LEU A 157 16.82 -6.87 2.89
CA LEU A 157 17.17 -8.04 2.09
C LEU A 157 18.17 -7.69 0.98
N VAL A 158 17.86 -6.70 0.13
CA VAL A 158 18.69 -6.32 -1.01
C VAL A 158 18.88 -4.82 -1.06
N GLY A 159 20.13 -4.36 -1.18
CA GLY A 159 20.41 -2.94 -1.40
C GLY A 159 20.04 -2.50 -2.81
N CYS A 160 20.57 -3.17 -3.84
CA CYS A 160 20.28 -2.91 -5.25
C CYS A 160 20.03 -4.21 -6.01
N ALA A 161 18.83 -4.35 -6.58
CA ALA A 161 18.39 -5.51 -7.32
C ALA A 161 18.21 -5.18 -8.81
N GLY A 162 19.10 -5.64 -9.68
CA GLY A 162 18.95 -5.58 -11.14
C GLY A 162 18.41 -6.90 -11.69
N LEU A 163 17.40 -6.87 -12.56
CA LEU A 163 16.84 -8.06 -13.22
C LEU A 163 16.62 -9.25 -12.27
N THR A 164 16.25 -8.97 -11.03
CA THR A 164 16.18 -9.95 -9.95
C THR A 164 14.74 -10.23 -9.57
N ASP A 165 14.39 -11.51 -9.49
CA ASP A 165 13.11 -11.97 -8.99
C ASP A 165 13.19 -12.25 -7.48
N ILE A 166 12.29 -11.64 -6.71
CA ILE A 166 12.21 -11.79 -5.27
C ILE A 166 10.81 -12.28 -4.92
N SER A 167 10.72 -13.44 -4.25
CA SER A 167 9.42 -14.01 -3.89
C SER A 167 9.40 -14.64 -2.50
N ASP A 168 8.23 -14.62 -1.87
CA ASP A 168 7.99 -15.27 -0.59
C ASP A 168 8.99 -14.82 0.50
N CYS A 169 9.34 -13.52 0.52
CA CYS A 169 10.32 -12.95 1.42
C CYS A 169 9.69 -12.00 2.44
N TYR A 170 10.22 -12.02 3.67
CA TYR A 170 9.65 -11.25 4.79
C TYR A 170 10.71 -10.45 5.51
N VAL A 171 10.33 -9.26 5.97
CA VAL A 171 11.16 -8.45 6.87
C VAL A 171 10.35 -8.11 8.12
N ALA A 172 10.95 -8.31 9.29
CA ALA A 172 10.32 -8.04 10.58
C ALA A 172 11.33 -7.39 11.55
N ASP A 173 10.83 -6.58 12.49
CA ASP A 173 11.66 -5.95 13.54
C ASP A 173 12.93 -5.30 12.96
N ALA A 174 12.76 -4.44 11.96
CA ALA A 174 13.85 -3.87 11.19
C ALA A 174 13.90 -2.34 11.29
N SER A 175 15.12 -1.80 11.39
CA SER A 175 15.37 -0.37 11.19
C SER A 175 16.25 -0.19 9.96
N VAL A 176 15.69 0.39 8.91
CA VAL A 176 16.34 0.63 7.62
C VAL A 176 16.48 2.13 7.40
N THR A 177 17.70 2.62 7.28
CA THR A 177 17.98 4.05 7.14
C THR A 177 18.87 4.32 5.94
N CYS A 178 18.43 5.20 5.04
CA CYS A 178 19.23 5.72 3.94
C CYS A 178 19.43 7.23 4.07
N GLU A 179 20.68 7.67 4.11
CA GLU A 179 21.00 9.08 4.36
C GLU A 179 20.82 9.97 3.14
N ALA A 180 21.07 9.47 1.93
CA ALA A 180 21.15 10.33 0.76
C ALA A 180 20.11 10.03 -0.33
N ARG A 181 19.59 8.80 -0.44
CA ARG A 181 18.69 8.48 -1.56
C ARG A 181 17.51 7.59 -1.17
N SER A 182 17.56 6.27 -1.40
CA SER A 182 16.37 5.43 -1.29
C SER A 182 16.50 4.30 -0.28
N ALA A 183 15.47 4.15 0.55
CA ALA A 183 15.32 3.10 1.53
C ALA A 183 14.05 2.29 1.29
N GLY A 184 14.18 0.97 1.30
CA GLY A 184 13.04 0.06 1.29
C GLY A 184 13.13 -0.94 2.42
N GLY A 185 12.00 -1.28 3.01
CA GLY A 185 11.99 -2.31 4.07
C GLY A 185 12.61 -3.62 3.60
N LEU A 186 12.38 -3.98 2.33
CA LEU A 186 12.95 -5.18 1.69
C LEU A 186 14.09 -4.83 0.73
N VAL A 187 13.87 -3.91 -0.21
CA VAL A 187 14.79 -3.57 -1.30
C VAL A 187 15.01 -2.06 -1.37
N GLY A 188 16.26 -1.61 -1.37
CA GLY A 188 16.59 -0.19 -1.50
C GLY A 188 16.28 0.36 -2.89
N PHE A 189 16.78 -0.32 -3.93
CA PHE A 189 16.61 0.06 -5.33
C PHE A 189 16.36 -1.17 -6.19
N LEU A 190 15.30 -1.12 -6.99
CA LEU A 190 14.97 -2.12 -8.00
C LEU A 190 15.24 -1.53 -9.39
N GLY A 191 16.32 -1.98 -10.00
CA GLY A 191 16.84 -1.48 -11.27
C GLY A 191 18.34 -1.63 -11.32
N LEU A 192 18.95 -1.39 -12.48
CA LEU A 192 20.41 -1.46 -12.62
C LEU A 192 21.09 -0.21 -12.05
N PRO A 193 22.15 -0.37 -11.26
CA PRO A 193 22.95 0.76 -10.81
C PRO A 193 23.46 1.61 -11.98
N TYR A 194 23.62 2.91 -11.73
CA TYR A 194 24.13 3.85 -12.73
C TYR A 194 25.46 3.36 -13.36
N GLY A 195 25.54 3.38 -14.68
CA GLY A 195 26.74 2.97 -15.43
C GLY A 195 26.79 1.50 -15.83
N VAL A 196 25.84 0.69 -15.44
CA VAL A 196 25.71 -0.71 -15.90
C VAL A 196 24.83 -0.74 -17.14
N SER A 197 25.38 -1.21 -18.29
CA SER A 197 24.60 -1.36 -19.52
C SER A 197 23.80 -2.64 -19.50
N GLN A 198 22.54 -2.56 -19.85
CA GLN A 198 21.64 -3.71 -19.98
C GLN A 198 21.51 -4.13 -21.44
N ASN A 199 21.63 -5.43 -21.69
CA ASN A 199 21.43 -6.01 -23.02
C ASN A 199 20.13 -6.85 -23.12
N SER A 200 19.30 -6.90 -22.07
CA SER A 200 18.06 -7.68 -22.04
C SER A 200 16.87 -6.81 -21.60
N TYR A 201 15.69 -7.21 -22.05
CA TYR A 201 14.40 -6.56 -21.73
C TYR A 201 13.65 -7.30 -20.61
N ASP A 202 14.38 -7.98 -19.73
CA ASP A 202 13.78 -8.76 -18.66
C ASP A 202 13.25 -7.84 -17.54
N THR A 203 12.14 -8.23 -16.94
CA THR A 203 11.47 -7.52 -15.84
C THR A 203 11.99 -7.96 -14.49
N CYS A 204 11.81 -7.09 -13.50
CA CYS A 204 11.95 -7.45 -12.10
C CYS A 204 10.56 -7.78 -11.50
N HIS A 205 10.49 -8.86 -10.74
CA HIS A 205 9.29 -9.24 -10.05
C HIS A 205 9.51 -9.28 -8.53
N ILE A 206 8.60 -8.64 -7.79
CA ILE A 206 8.50 -8.81 -6.34
C ILE A 206 7.12 -9.39 -6.06
N VAL A 207 7.07 -10.63 -5.60
CA VAL A 207 5.82 -11.38 -5.47
C VAL A 207 5.71 -11.97 -4.07
N ASN A 208 4.55 -11.80 -3.44
CA ASN A 208 4.26 -12.34 -2.12
C ASN A 208 5.34 -11.98 -1.08
N CYS A 209 5.72 -10.70 -1.04
CA CYS A 209 6.72 -10.18 -0.14
C CYS A 209 6.11 -9.19 0.87
N HIS A 210 6.58 -9.25 2.12
CA HIS A 210 5.91 -8.51 3.19
C HIS A 210 6.88 -7.82 4.14
N ALA A 211 6.62 -6.53 4.42
CA ALA A 211 7.21 -5.82 5.55
C ALA A 211 6.23 -5.87 6.72
N MET A 212 6.64 -6.53 7.80
CA MET A 212 5.81 -6.81 8.96
C MET A 212 5.80 -5.64 9.96
N GLU A 213 5.01 -5.75 11.02
CA GLU A 213 5.09 -4.83 12.15
C GLU A 213 6.51 -4.79 12.75
N GLY A 214 6.88 -3.63 13.35
CA GLY A 214 8.23 -3.41 13.88
C GLY A 214 9.26 -2.97 12.83
N VAL A 215 8.88 -2.89 11.55
CA VAL A 215 9.73 -2.34 10.50
C VAL A 215 9.58 -0.83 10.46
N THR A 216 10.72 -0.11 10.53
CA THR A 216 10.80 1.34 10.32
C THR A 216 11.74 1.65 9.18
N VAL A 217 11.32 2.51 8.27
CA VAL A 217 12.12 2.90 7.11
C VAL A 217 12.26 4.41 7.06
N TYR A 218 13.50 4.88 6.93
CA TYR A 218 13.82 6.30 6.92
C TYR A 218 14.76 6.66 5.75
N GLY A 219 14.48 7.77 5.04
CA GLY A 219 15.30 8.21 3.91
C GLY A 219 14.75 9.42 3.19
N LYS A 220 15.16 9.62 1.93
CA LYS A 220 14.54 10.59 1.03
C LYS A 220 13.37 9.96 0.29
N MET A 221 13.65 9.02 -0.58
CA MET A 221 12.66 8.16 -1.23
C MET A 221 12.50 6.89 -0.38
N VAL A 222 11.31 6.66 0.13
CA VAL A 222 11.05 5.59 1.10
C VAL A 222 9.88 4.74 0.66
N GLY A 223 10.11 3.44 0.60
CA GLY A 223 9.06 2.46 0.42
C GLY A 223 8.98 1.46 1.56
N GLY A 224 7.79 1.07 1.94
CA GLY A 224 7.63 0.02 2.94
C GLY A 224 8.24 -1.30 2.48
N LEU A 225 8.26 -1.56 1.17
CA LEU A 225 8.97 -2.68 0.54
C LEU A 225 10.16 -2.20 -0.29
N VAL A 226 9.97 -1.28 -1.23
CA VAL A 226 11.00 -0.86 -2.18
C VAL A 226 11.18 0.66 -2.14
N GLY A 227 12.40 1.13 -1.95
CA GLY A 227 12.67 2.57 -1.94
C GLY A 227 12.40 3.22 -3.30
N GLU A 228 13.01 2.68 -4.35
CA GLU A 228 12.92 3.20 -5.71
C GLU A 228 12.86 2.05 -6.73
N ILE A 229 11.94 2.16 -7.68
CA ILE A 229 11.82 1.25 -8.84
C ILE A 229 12.00 2.07 -10.11
N THR A 230 13.09 1.81 -10.84
CA THR A 230 13.40 2.56 -12.06
C THR A 230 14.06 1.65 -13.08
N GLU A 231 13.47 1.56 -14.25
CA GLU A 231 14.12 0.93 -15.40
C GLU A 231 14.89 1.99 -16.18
N PHE A 232 16.19 1.77 -16.32
CA PHE A 232 17.03 2.59 -17.19
C PHE A 232 17.00 2.07 -18.63
N LEU A 233 15.94 2.36 -19.36
CA LEU A 233 15.94 2.18 -20.81
C LEU A 233 16.15 3.55 -21.48
N LEU A 234 17.34 3.77 -22.01
CA LEU A 234 17.60 4.95 -22.82
C LEU A 234 16.86 4.89 -24.18
N TRP A 235 16.51 3.70 -24.69
CA TRP A 235 15.89 3.50 -26.00
C TRP A 235 15.18 2.15 -26.08
N GLY A 236 13.85 2.12 -26.25
CA GLY A 236 13.07 0.91 -26.53
C GLY A 236 11.81 0.78 -25.65
N PRO A 237 10.88 -0.12 -25.99
CA PRO A 237 9.73 -0.41 -25.14
C PRO A 237 10.19 -1.09 -23.85
N SER A 238 9.92 -0.48 -22.71
CA SER A 238 10.17 -1.09 -21.41
C SER A 238 9.12 -2.16 -21.13
N VAL A 239 9.52 -3.27 -20.54
CA VAL A 239 8.59 -4.21 -19.93
C VAL A 239 8.42 -3.80 -18.48
N PRO A 240 7.19 -3.62 -18.00
CA PRO A 240 6.96 -3.05 -16.67
C PRO A 240 7.43 -3.98 -15.55
N SER A 241 8.11 -3.44 -14.54
CA SER A 241 8.36 -4.15 -13.29
C SER A 241 7.04 -4.41 -12.55
N VAL A 242 6.92 -5.58 -11.93
CA VAL A 242 5.70 -6.01 -11.26
C VAL A 242 5.93 -6.21 -9.76
N VAL A 243 5.09 -5.57 -8.96
CA VAL A 243 4.99 -5.82 -7.52
C VAL A 243 3.59 -6.36 -7.25
N SER A 244 3.47 -7.64 -6.90
CA SER A 244 2.17 -8.29 -6.73
C SER A 244 2.05 -9.08 -5.43
N ASP A 245 0.83 -9.16 -4.93
CA ASP A 245 0.48 -9.92 -3.72
C ASP A 245 1.31 -9.52 -2.49
N CYS A 246 1.71 -8.25 -2.44
CA CYS A 246 2.63 -7.74 -1.45
C CYS A 246 1.94 -6.88 -0.39
N SER A 247 2.56 -6.80 0.79
CA SER A 247 2.01 -5.95 1.83
C SER A 247 3.06 -5.26 2.69
N SER A 248 2.69 -4.09 3.25
CA SER A 248 3.53 -3.36 4.19
C SER A 248 2.76 -2.96 5.44
N ARG A 249 3.36 -3.28 6.60
CA ARG A 249 2.97 -2.77 7.93
C ARG A 249 4.10 -1.93 8.54
N ALA A 250 5.02 -1.46 7.71
CA ALA A 250 6.11 -0.61 8.14
C ALA A 250 5.62 0.81 8.49
N VAL A 251 6.35 1.49 9.34
CA VAL A 251 6.25 2.95 9.52
C VAL A 251 7.30 3.60 8.62
N MET A 252 6.86 4.47 7.73
CA MET A 252 7.70 5.10 6.71
C MET A 252 7.79 6.60 6.93
N MET A 253 9.02 7.12 6.95
CA MET A 253 9.30 8.54 7.10
C MET A 253 10.34 8.99 6.07
N GLY A 254 9.99 9.91 5.20
CA GLY A 254 10.89 10.43 4.18
C GLY A 254 10.73 11.92 3.91
N SER A 255 11.75 12.50 3.28
CA SER A 255 11.74 13.93 2.96
C SER A 255 11.20 14.25 1.56
N GLU A 256 11.14 13.29 0.67
CA GLU A 256 10.73 13.47 -0.72
C GLU A 256 9.54 12.56 -1.07
N GLU A 257 9.74 11.39 -1.66
CA GLU A 257 8.70 10.47 -2.09
C GLU A 257 8.56 9.32 -1.08
N VAL A 258 7.37 9.14 -0.53
CA VAL A 258 7.11 8.07 0.44
C VAL A 258 5.86 7.29 0.06
N GLY A 259 5.99 5.97 -0.03
CA GLY A 259 4.87 5.08 -0.32
C GLY A 259 4.91 3.78 0.48
N GLY A 260 3.74 3.23 0.76
CA GLY A 260 3.61 1.99 1.52
C GLY A 260 4.27 0.79 0.84
N ILE A 261 4.28 0.76 -0.48
CA ILE A 261 4.94 -0.27 -1.31
C ILE A 261 6.23 0.29 -1.89
N ALA A 262 6.17 1.42 -2.61
CA ALA A 262 7.34 2.02 -3.21
C ALA A 262 7.38 3.55 -3.00
N GLY A 263 8.55 4.12 -2.70
CA GLY A 263 8.72 5.56 -2.65
C GLY A 263 8.55 6.19 -4.03
N PHE A 264 9.34 5.73 -4.98
CA PHE A 264 9.27 6.12 -6.39
C PHE A 264 9.13 4.90 -7.29
N MET A 265 8.28 4.99 -8.32
CA MET A 265 8.14 3.91 -9.31
C MET A 265 7.97 4.48 -10.73
N ARG A 266 8.70 3.91 -11.69
CA ARG A 266 8.56 4.23 -13.11
C ARG A 266 8.31 2.96 -13.93
N ASN A 267 7.35 3.02 -14.87
CA ASN A 267 6.97 1.93 -15.77
C ASN A 267 6.71 0.64 -15.00
N GLY A 268 5.62 0.58 -14.26
CA GLY A 268 5.36 -0.59 -13.44
C GLY A 268 3.91 -0.89 -13.15
N ARG A 269 3.69 -2.05 -12.55
CA ARG A 269 2.38 -2.47 -12.06
C ARG A 269 2.44 -2.84 -10.59
N VAL A 270 1.44 -2.38 -9.86
CA VAL A 270 1.19 -2.73 -8.47
C VAL A 270 -0.13 -3.48 -8.43
N GLU A 271 -0.09 -4.77 -8.13
CA GLU A 271 -1.25 -5.67 -8.25
C GLU A 271 -1.52 -6.36 -6.90
N ALA A 272 -2.76 -6.37 -6.44
CA ALA A 272 -3.19 -7.02 -5.20
C ALA A 272 -2.33 -6.65 -3.96
N CYS A 273 -1.87 -5.39 -3.91
CA CYS A 273 -1.00 -4.91 -2.84
C CYS A 273 -1.76 -4.13 -1.78
N ARG A 274 -1.28 -4.23 -0.53
CA ARG A 274 -1.92 -3.59 0.62
C ARG A 274 -0.93 -2.89 1.52
N CYS A 275 -1.33 -1.75 2.09
CA CYS A 275 -0.53 -1.02 3.07
C CYS A 275 -1.35 -0.70 4.33
N TRP A 276 -0.67 -0.79 5.49
CA TRP A 276 -1.19 -0.36 6.80
C TRP A 276 -0.16 0.52 7.49
N ASN A 277 -0.48 1.02 8.68
CA ASN A 277 0.31 1.90 9.53
C ASN A 277 0.40 3.34 9.01
N GLU A 278 1.56 3.94 9.00
CA GLU A 278 1.72 5.37 8.76
C GLU A 278 2.72 5.67 7.65
N VAL A 279 2.32 6.56 6.74
CA VAL A 279 3.14 7.09 5.65
C VAL A 279 3.34 8.58 5.87
N HIS A 280 4.57 9.01 6.16
CA HIS A 280 4.90 10.40 6.38
C HIS A 280 5.92 10.92 5.36
N SER A 281 5.55 11.95 4.61
CA SER A 281 6.42 12.54 3.58
C SER A 281 6.62 14.05 3.74
N GLY A 282 7.84 14.49 3.45
CA GLY A 282 8.13 15.92 3.27
C GLY A 282 7.54 16.49 1.97
N GLN A 283 7.25 15.66 0.96
CA GLN A 283 6.72 16.11 -0.32
C GLN A 283 5.52 15.26 -0.79
N TYR A 284 5.74 14.09 -1.37
CA TYR A 284 4.73 13.25 -2.00
C TYR A 284 4.46 12.00 -1.19
N ALA A 285 3.27 11.89 -0.65
CA ALA A 285 2.85 10.76 0.17
C ALA A 285 1.77 9.94 -0.54
N GLY A 286 2.05 8.68 -0.80
CA GLY A 286 1.07 7.73 -1.32
C GLY A 286 0.89 6.53 -0.40
N GLY A 287 -0.33 6.10 -0.17
CA GLY A 287 -0.57 4.89 0.61
C GLY A 287 0.15 3.67 0.02
N LEU A 288 0.34 3.62 -1.30
CA LEU A 288 1.12 2.59 -1.98
C LEU A 288 2.37 3.14 -2.66
N VAL A 289 2.28 4.21 -3.45
CA VAL A 289 3.42 4.78 -4.18
C VAL A 289 3.50 6.28 -3.91
N GLY A 290 4.64 6.79 -3.45
CA GLY A 290 4.83 8.22 -3.23
C GLY A 290 4.68 9.02 -4.52
N MET A 291 5.46 8.67 -5.54
CA MET A 291 5.39 9.24 -6.88
C MET A 291 5.52 8.15 -7.95
N GLY A 292 4.57 8.12 -8.90
CA GLY A 292 4.53 7.19 -10.01
C GLY A 292 4.68 7.88 -11.37
N ILE A 293 5.37 7.25 -12.32
CA ILE A 293 5.39 7.62 -13.73
C ILE A 293 5.02 6.40 -14.55
N ASN A 294 3.88 6.44 -15.23
CA ASN A 294 3.33 5.32 -15.98
C ASN A 294 3.23 4.05 -15.13
N VAL A 295 2.47 4.17 -14.03
CA VAL A 295 2.23 3.08 -13.07
C VAL A 295 0.77 2.71 -13.05
N ASP A 296 0.49 1.43 -13.28
CA ASP A 296 -0.85 0.88 -13.17
C ASP A 296 -1.07 0.23 -11.80
N PHE A 297 -2.21 0.50 -11.20
CA PHE A 297 -2.65 -0.11 -9.94
C PHE A 297 -3.87 -1.00 -10.21
N ASN A 298 -3.84 -2.22 -9.73
CA ASN A 298 -4.97 -3.14 -9.86
C ASN A 298 -5.22 -3.93 -8.58
N ASP A 299 -6.48 -3.98 -8.14
CA ASP A 299 -6.93 -4.70 -6.94
C ASP A 299 -6.16 -4.31 -5.65
N CYS A 300 -5.81 -3.03 -5.52
CA CYS A 300 -4.98 -2.52 -4.45
C CYS A 300 -5.80 -1.85 -3.34
N GLN A 301 -5.26 -1.91 -2.11
CA GLN A 301 -5.93 -1.35 -0.95
C GLN A 301 -4.96 -0.56 -0.06
N ASN A 302 -5.34 0.67 0.29
CA ASN A 302 -4.67 1.45 1.32
C ASN A 302 -5.47 1.45 2.62
N ASN A 303 -4.84 1.06 3.72
CA ASN A 303 -5.37 1.21 5.09
C ASN A 303 -4.43 2.07 5.95
N ALA A 304 -3.37 2.62 5.36
CA ALA A 304 -2.41 3.46 6.06
C ALA A 304 -2.91 4.89 6.22
N TYR A 305 -2.58 5.52 7.34
CA TYR A 305 -2.73 6.96 7.50
C TYR A 305 -1.63 7.70 6.75
N VAL A 306 -1.99 8.52 5.77
CA VAL A 306 -1.07 9.17 4.84
C VAL A 306 -0.96 10.66 5.14
N THR A 307 0.26 11.15 5.37
CA THR A 307 0.52 12.57 5.61
C THR A 307 1.65 13.09 4.73
N GLY A 308 1.48 14.27 4.17
CA GLY A 308 2.52 14.91 3.33
C GLY A 308 2.33 16.41 3.15
N ASN A 309 3.42 17.08 2.77
CA ASN A 309 3.43 18.55 2.68
C ASN A 309 2.91 19.08 1.35
N TYR A 310 3.02 18.31 0.25
CA TYR A 310 2.60 18.78 -1.07
C TYR A 310 1.43 17.97 -1.63
N HIS A 311 1.66 16.71 -2.00
CA HIS A 311 0.62 15.90 -2.63
C HIS A 311 0.44 14.59 -1.88
N CYS A 312 -0.81 14.29 -1.53
CA CYS A 312 -1.17 13.09 -0.77
C CYS A 312 -2.28 12.32 -1.47
N GLY A 313 -2.16 11.00 -1.53
CA GLY A 313 -3.20 10.14 -2.08
C GLY A 313 -3.17 8.73 -1.50
N GLY A 314 -4.31 8.06 -1.48
CA GLY A 314 -4.42 6.70 -0.96
C GLY A 314 -3.63 5.69 -1.79
N MET A 315 -3.60 5.85 -3.12
CA MET A 315 -2.75 5.03 -3.99
C MET A 315 -1.44 5.74 -4.30
N ALA A 316 -1.51 6.99 -4.78
CA ALA A 316 -0.33 7.75 -5.15
C ALA A 316 -0.40 9.21 -4.71
N GLY A 317 0.69 9.75 -4.15
CA GLY A 317 0.80 11.18 -3.88
C GLY A 317 0.79 11.98 -5.16
N LYS A 318 1.62 11.59 -6.12
CA LYS A 318 1.67 12.15 -7.47
C LYS A 318 1.75 11.03 -8.51
N LEU A 319 0.99 11.17 -9.60
CA LEU A 319 0.99 10.19 -10.68
C LEU A 319 1.08 10.89 -12.04
N TYR A 320 2.06 10.50 -12.84
CA TYR A 320 2.23 10.89 -14.23
C TYR A 320 1.80 9.75 -15.16
N GLY A 321 0.60 9.81 -15.71
CA GLY A 321 0.03 8.71 -16.50
C GLY A 321 -0.22 7.44 -15.69
N GLY A 322 -0.64 6.37 -16.35
CA GLY A 322 -1.02 5.11 -15.71
C GLY A 322 -2.49 5.05 -15.31
N ASN A 323 -2.93 3.89 -14.86
CA ASN A 323 -4.33 3.60 -14.59
C ASN A 323 -4.54 3.05 -13.19
N LEU A 324 -5.74 3.27 -12.63
CA LEU A 324 -6.18 2.65 -11.38
C LEU A 324 -7.43 1.83 -11.67
N THR A 325 -7.46 0.59 -11.22
CA THR A 325 -8.63 -0.29 -11.37
C THR A 325 -8.86 -1.08 -10.09
N ASN A 326 -10.11 -1.12 -9.62
CA ASN A 326 -10.51 -1.89 -8.45
C ASN A 326 -9.68 -1.55 -7.19
N CYS A 327 -9.49 -0.28 -6.89
CA CYS A 327 -8.69 0.14 -5.75
C CYS A 327 -9.53 0.83 -4.68
N ASP A 328 -9.23 0.52 -3.42
CA ASP A 328 -9.94 1.07 -2.27
C ASP A 328 -9.00 1.81 -1.30
N ASN A 329 -9.45 2.96 -0.83
CA ASN A 329 -8.80 3.69 0.25
C ASN A 329 -9.64 3.67 1.53
N TYR A 330 -9.13 3.00 2.56
CA TYR A 330 -9.65 2.96 3.93
C TYR A 330 -8.73 3.68 4.91
N GLY A 331 -7.70 4.36 4.44
CA GLY A 331 -6.79 5.15 5.28
C GLY A 331 -7.09 6.63 5.22
N GLY A 332 -7.05 7.30 6.36
CA GLY A 332 -7.20 8.75 6.42
C GLY A 332 -6.06 9.48 5.69
N ILE A 333 -6.37 10.57 4.99
CA ILE A 333 -5.36 11.33 4.24
C ILE A 333 -5.31 12.77 4.75
N GLN A 334 -4.12 13.21 5.14
CA GLN A 334 -3.90 14.55 5.66
C GLN A 334 -2.80 15.28 4.88
N GLY A 335 -3.16 16.43 4.31
CA GLY A 335 -2.19 17.39 3.79
C GLY A 335 -1.62 18.30 4.86
N ALA A 336 -0.57 19.05 4.57
CA ALA A 336 0.13 19.95 5.54
C ALA A 336 -0.58 21.29 5.81
N GLY A 337 -1.84 21.43 5.46
CA GLY A 337 -2.75 22.47 5.91
C GLY A 337 -2.58 23.82 5.24
N LEU A 338 -1.60 24.51 5.04
CA LEU A 338 -1.56 25.91 4.58
C LEU A 338 -0.71 26.17 3.34
N SER A 339 -0.18 25.14 2.70
CA SER A 339 0.58 25.28 1.46
C SER A 339 -0.37 25.51 0.27
N SER A 340 -0.22 26.62 -0.43
CA SER A 340 -0.96 26.92 -1.67
C SER A 340 -0.70 25.92 -2.81
N ILE A 341 0.15 24.94 -2.60
CA ILE A 341 0.52 23.91 -3.58
C ILE A 341 0.11 22.49 -3.18
N SER A 342 -0.46 22.31 -2.01
CA SER A 342 -0.90 20.98 -1.53
C SER A 342 -2.13 20.52 -2.31
N LYS A 343 -2.10 19.26 -2.76
CA LYS A 343 -3.19 18.60 -3.47
C LYS A 343 -3.42 17.24 -2.87
N VAL A 344 -4.66 16.96 -2.50
CA VAL A 344 -5.01 15.75 -1.73
C VAL A 344 -6.17 15.04 -2.40
N GLY A 345 -5.98 13.76 -2.70
CA GLY A 345 -7.02 12.92 -3.28
C GLY A 345 -7.16 11.60 -2.54
N GLY A 346 -8.36 11.07 -2.47
CA GLY A 346 -8.62 9.75 -1.89
C GLY A 346 -7.84 8.64 -2.58
N MET A 347 -7.64 8.76 -3.91
CA MET A 347 -6.78 7.86 -4.69
C MET A 347 -5.47 8.54 -5.09
N VAL A 348 -5.55 9.69 -5.76
CA VAL A 348 -4.39 10.38 -6.32
C VAL A 348 -4.41 11.85 -5.92
N GLY A 349 -3.34 12.31 -5.27
CA GLY A 349 -3.22 13.72 -4.90
C GLY A 349 -3.12 14.63 -6.12
N HIS A 350 -2.16 14.37 -7.00
CA HIS A 350 -1.94 15.13 -8.22
C HIS A 350 -1.74 14.19 -9.42
N TYR A 351 -2.57 14.36 -10.44
CA TYR A 351 -2.53 13.57 -11.67
C TYR A 351 -2.07 14.42 -12.85
N GLU A 352 -1.03 14.02 -13.57
CA GLU A 352 -0.51 14.65 -14.77
C GLU A 352 -0.34 13.63 -15.92
N PRO A 353 -0.28 14.05 -17.21
CA PRO A 353 0.07 13.14 -18.30
C PRO A 353 1.52 12.68 -18.19
N ASP A 354 1.83 11.50 -18.75
CA ASP A 354 3.20 11.01 -18.81
C ASP A 354 4.08 11.99 -19.61
N PRO A 355 5.13 12.57 -19.00
CA PRO A 355 5.99 13.55 -19.66
C PRO A 355 6.77 12.97 -20.85
N LEU A 356 6.92 11.63 -20.93
CA LEU A 356 7.62 10.98 -22.04
C LEU A 356 6.76 10.90 -23.31
N LEU A 357 5.44 11.07 -23.21
CA LEU A 357 4.54 11.10 -24.37
C LEU A 357 4.61 12.42 -25.16
N GLY A 358 5.33 13.42 -24.65
CA GLY A 358 5.60 14.67 -25.35
C GLY A 358 4.35 15.45 -25.76
N GLY A 359 3.26 15.36 -24.97
CA GLY A 359 1.99 15.98 -25.28
C GLY A 359 1.20 15.24 -26.38
N SER A 360 1.46 13.96 -26.58
CA SER A 360 0.60 13.11 -27.44
C SER A 360 -0.73 12.84 -26.76
N PRO A 361 -1.84 12.76 -27.51
CA PRO A 361 -3.12 12.41 -26.94
C PRO A 361 -3.05 11.05 -26.22
N CYS A 362 -3.42 11.03 -24.95
CA CYS A 362 -3.54 9.81 -24.18
C CYS A 362 -4.88 9.75 -23.47
N GLU A 363 -5.35 8.54 -23.21
CA GLU A 363 -6.54 8.28 -22.42
C GLU A 363 -6.13 7.43 -21.24
N ASN A 364 -6.36 7.93 -20.02
CA ASN A 364 -6.08 7.25 -18.78
C ASN A 364 -7.38 7.01 -18.01
N PHE A 365 -7.38 6.00 -17.14
CA PHE A 365 -8.58 5.55 -16.47
C PHE A 365 -8.34 5.38 -14.96
N ILE A 366 -9.27 5.92 -14.17
CA ILE A 366 -9.48 5.57 -12.77
C ILE A 366 -10.85 4.92 -12.73
N ARG A 367 -10.90 3.61 -12.54
CA ARG A 367 -12.12 2.84 -12.67
C ARG A 367 -12.38 1.94 -11.48
N ASN A 368 -13.63 1.95 -10.99
CA ASN A 368 -14.05 1.13 -9.85
C ASN A 368 -13.13 1.34 -8.65
N CYS A 369 -12.93 2.62 -8.28
CA CYS A 369 -12.07 3.04 -7.18
C CYS A 369 -12.88 3.82 -6.14
N HIS A 370 -12.67 3.52 -4.85
CA HIS A 370 -13.52 4.02 -3.79
C HIS A 370 -12.72 4.60 -2.64
N ASN A 371 -13.06 5.83 -2.23
CA ASN A 371 -12.55 6.42 -1.00
C ASN A 371 -13.58 6.31 0.11
N HIS A 372 -13.19 5.73 1.23
CA HIS A 372 -14.05 5.48 2.38
C HIS A 372 -13.72 6.36 3.58
N GLU A 373 -12.53 6.95 3.61
CA GLU A 373 -12.01 7.66 4.77
C GLU A 373 -11.83 9.17 4.54
N GLU A 374 -11.57 9.85 5.63
CA GLU A 374 -11.49 11.29 5.71
C GLU A 374 -10.28 11.87 4.97
N ILE A 375 -10.50 12.98 4.27
CA ILE A 375 -9.48 13.83 3.67
C ILE A 375 -9.48 15.19 4.38
N SER A 376 -8.35 15.52 5.01
CA SER A 376 -8.24 16.69 5.87
C SER A 376 -7.04 17.58 5.54
N TYR A 377 -7.15 18.86 5.88
CA TYR A 377 -6.08 19.85 5.72
C TYR A 377 -5.45 19.87 4.31
N ALA A 378 -6.29 19.76 3.29
CA ALA A 378 -5.83 19.55 1.92
C ALA A 378 -5.13 20.77 1.28
N GLY A 379 -5.13 21.92 1.94
CA GLY A 379 -4.44 23.11 1.46
C GLY A 379 -5.13 23.74 0.27
N ASN A 380 -4.76 23.37 -0.97
CA ASN A 380 -5.32 23.98 -2.18
C ASN A 380 -6.50 23.20 -2.77
N ASN A 381 -6.28 21.96 -3.19
CA ASN A 381 -7.29 21.17 -3.88
C ASN A 381 -7.53 19.86 -3.16
N ALA A 382 -8.80 19.46 -3.00
CA ALA A 382 -9.21 18.20 -2.41
C ALA A 382 -10.28 17.49 -3.23
N GLY A 383 -10.08 16.21 -3.51
CA GLY A 383 -11.08 15.37 -4.17
C GLY A 383 -11.14 13.97 -3.58
N GLY A 384 -12.33 13.41 -3.49
CA GLY A 384 -12.51 12.04 -2.96
C GLY A 384 -11.75 10.99 -3.77
N ILE A 385 -11.52 11.24 -5.06
CA ILE A 385 -10.73 10.38 -5.94
C ILE A 385 -9.45 11.10 -6.38
N VAL A 386 -9.55 12.27 -7.02
CA VAL A 386 -8.39 13.03 -7.50
C VAL A 386 -8.41 14.43 -6.91
N GLY A 387 -7.31 14.85 -6.27
CA GLY A 387 -7.18 16.20 -5.74
C GLY A 387 -7.08 17.24 -6.85
N PHE A 388 -6.19 17.03 -7.79
CA PHE A 388 -5.97 17.92 -8.94
C PHE A 388 -5.52 17.14 -10.19
N ALA A 389 -6.10 17.47 -11.34
CA ALA A 389 -5.70 16.94 -12.63
C ALA A 389 -5.15 18.07 -13.52
N GLU A 390 -3.89 17.97 -13.96
CA GLU A 390 -3.22 18.98 -14.75
C GLU A 390 -2.73 18.42 -16.09
N GLY A 391 -3.09 19.08 -17.22
CA GLY A 391 -2.73 18.65 -18.57
C GLY A 391 -2.58 19.82 -19.54
N VAL A 392 -2.53 19.52 -20.84
CA VAL A 392 -2.39 20.54 -21.91
C VAL A 392 -3.59 20.61 -22.85
N GLY A 393 -4.71 19.98 -22.50
CA GLY A 393 -5.99 20.11 -23.21
C GLY A 393 -6.28 19.05 -24.29
N ILE A 394 -5.41 18.07 -24.45
CA ILE A 394 -5.56 16.96 -25.41
C ILE A 394 -5.61 15.58 -24.74
N GLU A 395 -5.11 15.48 -23.54
CA GLU A 395 -5.16 14.28 -22.73
C GLU A 395 -6.55 14.12 -22.09
N LYS A 396 -6.99 12.88 -21.91
CA LYS A 396 -8.26 12.59 -21.27
C LYS A 396 -8.06 11.71 -20.04
N LEU A 397 -8.69 12.12 -18.93
CA LEU A 397 -8.80 11.30 -17.74
C LEU A 397 -10.26 10.89 -17.53
N PHE A 398 -10.50 9.59 -17.58
CA PHE A 398 -11.79 8.99 -17.29
C PHE A 398 -11.82 8.53 -15.83
N ILE A 399 -12.72 9.08 -15.05
CA ILE A 399 -13.07 8.60 -13.70
C ILE A 399 -14.42 7.93 -13.81
N VAL A 400 -14.44 6.60 -13.73
CA VAL A 400 -15.61 5.79 -14.06
C VAL A 400 -15.93 4.82 -12.93
N ASP A 401 -17.21 4.68 -12.58
CA ASP A 401 -17.63 3.76 -11.52
C ASP A 401 -16.94 4.01 -10.16
N CYS A 402 -16.68 5.28 -9.82
CA CYS A 402 -15.93 5.66 -8.62
C CYS A 402 -16.82 6.35 -7.58
N SER A 403 -16.44 6.24 -6.31
CA SER A 403 -17.19 6.85 -5.23
C SER A 403 -16.35 7.42 -4.10
N ASN A 404 -16.93 8.40 -3.41
CA ASN A 404 -16.43 8.90 -2.15
C ASN A 404 -17.51 8.85 -1.08
N THR A 405 -17.20 8.24 0.05
CA THR A 405 -18.03 8.24 1.26
C THR A 405 -17.36 8.97 2.43
N GLY A 406 -16.06 9.24 2.29
CA GLY A 406 -15.27 9.96 3.29
C GLY A 406 -15.53 11.47 3.28
N ARG A 407 -15.39 12.08 4.45
CA ARG A 407 -15.50 13.53 4.61
C ARG A 407 -14.29 14.26 4.02
N ILE A 408 -14.51 15.41 3.37
CA ILE A 408 -13.47 16.28 2.82
C ILE A 408 -13.60 17.68 3.44
N TYR A 409 -12.51 18.21 4.04
CA TYR A 409 -12.54 19.53 4.68
C TYR A 409 -11.20 20.24 4.75
N ASN A 410 -11.25 21.55 5.05
CA ASN A 410 -10.07 22.43 5.16
C ASN A 410 -9.27 22.58 3.87
N SER A 411 -9.94 22.76 2.72
CA SER A 411 -9.28 23.07 1.44
C SER A 411 -9.74 24.41 0.85
N ILE A 412 -9.07 24.86 -0.21
CA ILE A 412 -9.50 26.04 -0.99
C ILE A 412 -10.54 25.62 -2.03
N CYS A 413 -10.29 24.55 -2.76
CA CYS A 413 -11.19 24.00 -3.77
C CYS A 413 -11.47 22.52 -3.46
N SER A 414 -12.73 22.14 -3.31
CA SER A 414 -13.13 20.76 -3.00
C SER A 414 -14.23 20.23 -3.89
N GLY A 415 -14.12 18.96 -4.24
CA GLY A 415 -15.19 18.18 -4.81
C GLY A 415 -15.23 16.75 -4.27
N GLY A 416 -16.42 16.18 -4.19
CA GLY A 416 -16.61 14.83 -3.66
C GLY A 416 -15.84 13.75 -4.44
N ILE A 417 -15.57 13.98 -5.74
CA ILE A 417 -14.79 13.09 -6.61
C ILE A 417 -13.52 13.78 -7.09
N LEU A 418 -13.63 15.00 -7.64
CA LEU A 418 -12.51 15.76 -8.20
C LEU A 418 -12.41 17.13 -7.53
N GLY A 419 -11.25 17.48 -6.98
CA GLY A 419 -11.05 18.83 -6.43
C GLY A 419 -11.07 19.88 -7.53
N ASP A 420 -10.17 19.77 -8.50
CA ASP A 420 -10.00 20.76 -9.55
C ASP A 420 -9.32 20.13 -10.79
N SER A 421 -9.55 20.71 -11.96
CA SER A 421 -8.86 20.32 -13.20
C SER A 421 -8.40 21.54 -13.99
N ASN A 422 -7.18 21.46 -14.54
CA ASN A 422 -6.62 22.46 -15.42
C ASN A 422 -5.93 21.82 -16.62
N GLY A 423 -6.50 22.02 -17.83
CA GLY A 423 -5.91 21.53 -19.07
C GLY A 423 -6.06 20.03 -19.32
N TYR A 424 -6.59 19.23 -18.42
CA TYR A 424 -6.98 17.85 -18.65
C TYR A 424 -8.45 17.77 -19.07
N VAL A 425 -8.76 16.98 -20.09
CA VAL A 425 -10.16 16.74 -20.48
C VAL A 425 -10.77 15.69 -19.58
N MET A 426 -11.62 16.12 -18.64
CA MET A 426 -12.22 15.26 -17.63
C MET A 426 -13.47 14.55 -18.14
N ARG A 427 -13.61 13.29 -17.76
CA ARG A 427 -14.80 12.44 -17.98
C ARG A 427 -15.17 11.79 -16.65
N LEU A 428 -16.09 12.41 -15.91
CA LEU A 428 -16.65 11.86 -14.66
C LEU A 428 -17.93 11.11 -15.00
N LEU A 429 -17.85 9.80 -15.04
CA LEU A 429 -18.92 8.94 -15.57
C LEU A 429 -19.34 7.92 -14.52
N ASN A 430 -20.64 7.88 -14.21
CA ASN A 430 -21.17 6.92 -13.24
C ASN A 430 -20.47 7.01 -11.88
N VAL A 431 -20.55 8.18 -11.23
CA VAL A 431 -19.82 8.47 -9.98
C VAL A 431 -20.75 8.99 -8.89
N TYR A 432 -20.40 8.79 -7.63
CA TYR A 432 -21.18 9.36 -6.54
C TYR A 432 -20.36 9.83 -5.33
N ASN A 433 -20.96 10.75 -4.58
CA ASN A 433 -20.46 11.22 -3.31
C ASN A 433 -21.55 11.23 -2.24
N THR A 434 -21.29 10.59 -1.11
CA THR A 434 -22.15 10.67 0.09
C THR A 434 -21.41 11.27 1.27
N GLY A 435 -20.10 11.50 1.16
CA GLY A 435 -19.32 12.21 2.17
C GLY A 435 -19.58 13.71 2.17
N ASN A 436 -19.55 14.32 3.35
CA ASN A 436 -19.65 15.77 3.50
C ASN A 436 -18.42 16.46 2.90
N VAL A 437 -18.62 17.55 2.18
CA VAL A 437 -17.53 18.28 1.53
C VAL A 437 -17.55 19.73 2.00
N SER A 438 -16.38 20.24 2.46
CA SER A 438 -16.23 21.66 2.76
C SER A 438 -15.05 22.30 2.04
N ALA A 439 -15.17 23.60 1.73
CA ALA A 439 -14.11 24.37 1.10
C ALA A 439 -14.22 25.85 1.44
N ARG A 440 -13.14 26.60 1.16
CA ARG A 440 -13.07 28.05 1.38
C ARG A 440 -13.40 28.88 0.14
N SER A 441 -13.33 28.30 -1.05
CA SER A 441 -13.54 29.01 -2.31
C SER A 441 -14.47 28.25 -3.24
N MET A 442 -14.00 27.22 -3.94
CA MET A 442 -14.82 26.49 -4.91
C MET A 442 -15.27 25.16 -4.30
N LEU A 443 -16.57 24.92 -4.28
CA LEU A 443 -17.16 23.79 -3.59
C LEU A 443 -18.20 23.09 -4.48
N GLY A 444 -17.98 21.81 -4.76
CA GLY A 444 -18.90 20.99 -5.52
C GLY A 444 -19.12 19.62 -4.90
N GLY A 445 -20.33 19.11 -4.98
CA GLY A 445 -20.67 17.78 -4.48
C GLY A 445 -19.93 16.66 -5.23
N ILE A 446 -19.60 16.87 -6.50
CA ILE A 446 -18.83 15.95 -7.34
C ILE A 446 -17.49 16.58 -7.74
N ALA A 447 -17.47 17.79 -8.29
CA ALA A 447 -16.25 18.48 -8.69
C ALA A 447 -16.22 19.93 -8.17
N GLY A 448 -15.10 20.36 -7.59
CA GLY A 448 -14.93 21.74 -7.17
C GLY A 448 -14.81 22.69 -8.36
N GLU A 449 -13.94 22.35 -9.32
CA GLU A 449 -13.78 23.09 -10.57
C GLU A 449 -13.53 22.18 -11.78
N LEU A 450 -14.14 22.53 -12.92
CA LEU A 450 -13.86 21.94 -14.23
C LEU A 450 -13.31 23.01 -15.16
N GLY A 451 -12.05 22.87 -15.57
CA GLY A 451 -11.28 23.91 -16.26
C GLY A 451 -11.51 24.01 -17.76
N LEU A 452 -12.08 22.99 -18.42
CA LEU A 452 -12.29 22.97 -19.86
C LEU A 452 -13.76 22.87 -20.23
N SER A 453 -14.13 23.54 -21.31
CA SER A 453 -15.48 23.46 -21.89
C SER A 453 -15.84 22.07 -22.46
N SER A 454 -14.85 21.21 -22.64
CA SER A 454 -15.02 19.83 -23.12
C SER A 454 -15.17 18.81 -21.99
N ASP A 455 -15.10 19.23 -20.72
CA ASP A 455 -15.28 18.34 -19.57
C ASP A 455 -16.72 17.83 -19.49
N LEU A 456 -16.92 16.62 -18.99
CA LEU A 456 -18.25 15.99 -18.88
C LEU A 456 -18.45 15.30 -17.53
N VAL A 457 -19.63 15.49 -16.95
CA VAL A 457 -20.14 14.71 -15.81
C VAL A 457 -21.46 14.04 -16.24
N ILE A 458 -21.48 12.72 -16.25
CA ILE A 458 -22.65 11.95 -16.69
C ILE A 458 -22.99 10.88 -15.67
N ASN A 459 -24.26 10.83 -15.29
CA ASN A 459 -24.80 9.84 -14.36
C ASN A 459 -24.10 9.90 -12.97
N ALA A 460 -24.24 11.03 -12.32
CA ALA A 460 -23.64 11.28 -11.01
C ALA A 460 -24.68 11.69 -9.97
N TYR A 461 -24.42 11.35 -8.70
CA TYR A 461 -25.19 11.96 -7.62
C TYR A 461 -24.31 12.39 -6.43
N SER A 462 -24.76 13.42 -5.71
CA SER A 462 -24.15 13.87 -4.46
C SER A 462 -25.22 14.16 -3.43
N VAL A 463 -25.07 13.59 -2.23
CA VAL A 463 -26.02 13.73 -1.12
C VAL A 463 -25.34 14.14 0.19
N GLY A 464 -24.02 14.26 0.21
CA GLY A 464 -23.26 14.81 1.34
C GLY A 464 -23.56 16.30 1.54
N GLU A 465 -23.48 16.75 2.78
CA GLU A 465 -23.59 18.17 3.10
C GLU A 465 -22.43 18.96 2.48
N LEU A 466 -22.75 20.13 1.93
CA LEU A 466 -21.78 21.08 1.42
C LEU A 466 -21.67 22.25 2.41
N ASP A 467 -20.46 22.49 2.95
CA ASP A 467 -20.25 23.53 3.96
C ASP A 467 -19.16 24.51 3.51
N HIS A 468 -19.48 25.81 3.61
CA HIS A 468 -18.54 26.87 3.27
C HIS A 468 -17.83 27.35 4.54
N GLU A 469 -16.52 27.14 4.60
CA GLU A 469 -15.72 27.43 5.81
C GLU A 469 -15.53 28.92 6.12
N ILE A 470 -15.92 29.85 5.24
CA ILE A 470 -15.73 31.30 5.42
C ILE A 470 -16.95 32.09 4.93
N ASP A 471 -17.66 32.74 5.83
CA ASP A 471 -18.85 33.57 5.54
C ASP A 471 -18.59 34.90 4.81
N THR A 472 -17.34 35.25 4.49
CA THR A 472 -16.99 36.61 4.07
C THR A 472 -16.91 36.84 2.57
N TYR A 473 -16.90 35.80 1.76
CA TYR A 473 -16.84 35.89 0.30
C TYR A 473 -17.93 35.06 -0.37
N VAL A 474 -18.52 35.58 -1.44
CA VAL A 474 -19.41 34.83 -2.31
C VAL A 474 -18.54 33.91 -3.16
N CYS A 475 -18.47 32.65 -2.80
CA CYS A 475 -17.67 31.66 -3.50
C CYS A 475 -18.56 30.75 -4.34
N PRO A 476 -18.11 30.30 -5.52
CA PRO A 476 -18.84 29.34 -6.32
C PRO A 476 -19.09 28.04 -5.55
N MET A 477 -20.38 27.71 -5.38
CA MET A 477 -20.83 26.48 -4.75
C MET A 477 -21.94 25.86 -5.60
N GLY A 478 -21.84 24.55 -5.84
CA GLY A 478 -22.85 23.80 -6.58
C GLY A 478 -23.03 22.38 -6.07
N ASN A 479 -24.25 21.89 -6.06
CA ASN A 479 -24.55 20.54 -5.58
C ASN A 479 -23.83 19.44 -6.38
N ILE A 480 -23.46 19.71 -7.63
CA ILE A 480 -22.66 18.80 -8.47
C ILE A 480 -21.29 19.43 -8.75
N ILE A 481 -21.22 20.65 -9.27
CA ILE A 481 -19.96 21.32 -9.60
C ILE A 481 -19.95 22.73 -9.05
N GLY A 482 -18.85 23.10 -8.38
CA GLY A 482 -18.65 24.44 -7.84
C GLY A 482 -18.45 25.50 -8.92
N ARG A 483 -17.57 25.25 -9.88
CA ARG A 483 -17.28 26.13 -11.01
C ARG A 483 -17.05 25.34 -12.29
N SER A 484 -17.62 25.80 -13.40
CA SER A 484 -17.39 25.24 -14.74
C SER A 484 -17.32 26.31 -15.81
N GLN A 485 -16.77 25.98 -16.96
CA GLN A 485 -16.61 26.90 -18.10
C GLN A 485 -17.90 27.05 -18.94
N THR A 486 -18.75 26.03 -18.97
CA THR A 486 -20.00 26.01 -19.76
C THR A 486 -21.12 25.23 -19.07
N ASN A 487 -22.36 25.49 -19.47
CA ASN A 487 -23.56 24.82 -18.91
C ASN A 487 -23.91 23.48 -19.58
N GLU A 488 -23.17 23.04 -20.60
CA GLU A 488 -23.47 21.82 -21.36
C GLU A 488 -22.73 20.57 -20.84
N GLN A 489 -22.05 20.69 -19.68
CA GLN A 489 -21.12 19.70 -19.18
C GLN A 489 -21.76 18.59 -18.34
N PHE A 490 -23.10 18.61 -18.14
CA PHE A 490 -23.78 17.69 -17.23
C PHE A 490 -24.93 16.96 -17.88
N SER A 491 -25.09 15.70 -17.51
CA SER A 491 -26.24 14.90 -17.90
C SER A 491 -26.55 13.86 -16.82
N SER A 492 -27.82 13.68 -16.48
CA SER A 492 -28.26 12.69 -15.49
C SER A 492 -27.57 12.84 -14.13
N CYS A 493 -27.51 14.08 -13.61
CA CYS A 493 -26.91 14.38 -12.33
C CYS A 493 -27.99 14.71 -11.28
N TYR A 494 -27.80 14.22 -10.04
CA TYR A 494 -28.81 14.23 -8.99
C TYR A 494 -28.25 14.68 -7.65
N TRP A 495 -29.08 15.34 -6.82
CA TRP A 495 -28.72 15.74 -5.46
C TRP A 495 -29.95 15.78 -4.54
N LEU A 496 -29.76 15.85 -3.22
CA LEU A 496 -30.85 16.03 -2.27
C LEU A 496 -31.39 17.46 -2.27
N ALA A 497 -32.71 17.61 -2.32
CA ALA A 497 -33.34 18.93 -2.20
C ALA A 497 -33.02 19.63 -0.86
N SER A 498 -32.89 18.88 0.22
CA SER A 498 -32.48 19.40 1.53
C SER A 498 -31.01 19.84 1.60
N SER A 499 -30.16 19.36 0.71
CA SER A 499 -28.78 19.78 0.59
C SER A 499 -28.57 21.02 -0.26
N GLU A 500 -29.63 21.62 -0.77
CA GLU A 500 -29.55 22.90 -1.44
C GLU A 500 -29.12 24.00 -0.49
N HIS A 501 -27.83 24.23 -0.42
CA HIS A 501 -27.29 25.40 0.25
C HIS A 501 -27.52 26.63 -0.64
N GLY A 502 -28.58 27.33 -0.25
CA GLY A 502 -28.69 28.76 -0.46
C GLY A 502 -28.72 29.22 -1.88
N SER A 503 -29.83 29.69 -2.17
CA SER A 503 -30.14 30.89 -2.97
C SER A 503 -29.08 31.99 -3.04
N ASN A 504 -27.95 31.88 -2.38
CA ASN A 504 -26.83 32.82 -2.40
C ASN A 504 -25.65 32.36 -3.25
N GLY A 505 -25.72 31.20 -3.81
CA GLY A 505 -24.73 30.73 -4.76
C GLY A 505 -24.85 31.45 -6.10
N GLN A 506 -24.44 32.67 -6.16
CA GLN A 506 -24.07 33.34 -7.41
C GLN A 506 -22.67 32.92 -7.83
N GLY A 507 -22.46 31.64 -7.91
CA GLY A 507 -21.49 31.15 -8.87
C GLY A 507 -22.08 31.34 -10.27
N PRO A 508 -21.29 31.24 -11.36
CA PRO A 508 -21.84 31.18 -12.71
C PRO A 508 -22.92 30.11 -12.64
N GLU A 509 -24.16 30.56 -12.88
CA GLU A 509 -25.36 29.77 -12.69
C GLU A 509 -25.13 28.36 -13.15
N LEU A 510 -24.92 27.49 -12.20
CA LEU A 510 -24.97 26.08 -12.46
C LEU A 510 -26.38 25.69 -12.63
N VAL A 511 -26.84 26.23 -13.60
CA VAL A 511 -28.11 25.80 -14.01
C VAL A 511 -27.99 24.66 -14.86
N ASN A 512 -28.17 23.78 -14.41
CA ASN A 512 -28.59 22.71 -14.91
C ASN A 512 -29.93 22.57 -15.60
N SER A 513 -29.84 22.42 -16.88
CA SER A 513 -30.98 21.91 -17.60
C SER A 513 -31.22 20.42 -17.38
N SER A 514 -30.41 19.76 -16.62
CA SER A 514 -30.42 18.32 -16.42
C SER A 514 -30.14 17.83 -15.00
N ALA A 515 -30.07 18.70 -14.02
CA ALA A 515 -29.99 18.33 -12.63
C ALA A 515 -31.39 18.30 -12.01
N PHE A 516 -31.66 17.33 -11.19
CA PHE A 516 -32.96 17.06 -10.62
C PHE A 516 -32.91 17.11 -9.11
N HIS A 517 -33.92 17.74 -8.52
CA HIS A 517 -34.13 17.68 -7.08
C HIS A 517 -34.70 16.32 -6.70
N ALA A 518 -34.12 15.75 -5.68
CA ALA A 518 -34.68 14.56 -5.06
C ALA A 518 -35.39 14.96 -3.76
N THR A 519 -36.33 14.18 -3.31
CA THR A 519 -36.95 14.35 -2.00
C THR A 519 -36.01 13.88 -0.89
N ASP A 520 -36.25 14.33 0.35
CA ASP A 520 -35.41 13.97 1.52
C ASP A 520 -35.46 12.49 1.93
N SER A 521 -36.23 11.68 1.24
CA SER A 521 -36.37 10.25 1.51
C SER A 521 -35.65 9.40 0.48
N PRO A 522 -34.68 8.56 0.86
CA PRO A 522 -34.00 7.66 -0.04
C PRO A 522 -34.92 6.68 -0.77
N SER A 523 -36.08 6.40 -0.21
CA SER A 523 -37.07 5.46 -0.78
C SER A 523 -38.04 6.07 -1.78
N VAL A 524 -38.10 7.41 -1.85
CA VAL A 524 -39.04 8.12 -2.72
C VAL A 524 -38.36 9.34 -3.34
N TRP A 525 -37.57 9.10 -4.37
CA TRP A 525 -36.93 10.17 -5.11
C TRP A 525 -37.87 10.70 -6.19
N GLN A 526 -38.23 11.96 -6.10
CA GLN A 526 -38.99 12.65 -7.16
C GLN A 526 -38.01 13.51 -7.95
N LEU A 527 -38.03 13.30 -9.27
CA LEU A 527 -37.27 14.09 -10.20
C LEU A 527 -38.14 15.24 -10.70
N GLU A 528 -37.69 16.50 -10.56
CA GLU A 528 -38.48 17.66 -11.02
C GLU A 528 -38.66 17.71 -12.51
N THR A 529 -37.69 17.19 -13.27
CA THR A 529 -37.78 17.08 -14.74
C THR A 529 -37.22 15.72 -15.15
N PRO A 530 -38.05 14.74 -15.46
CA PRO A 530 -37.57 13.43 -15.83
C PRO A 530 -36.91 13.46 -17.21
N LEU A 531 -35.58 13.26 -17.26
CA LEU A 531 -34.91 12.86 -18.52
C LEU A 531 -35.32 11.46 -18.96
N HIS A 532 -35.86 10.70 -18.01
CA HIS A 532 -36.11 9.28 -18.18
C HIS A 532 -37.47 8.93 -17.62
N ASP A 533 -38.54 9.34 -17.84
CA ASP A 533 -39.87 8.87 -17.42
C ASP A 533 -39.88 7.96 -16.16
N THR A 534 -39.09 8.31 -15.14
CA THR A 534 -38.91 7.52 -13.91
C THR A 534 -39.14 8.38 -12.68
N GLU A 535 -39.66 7.78 -11.62
CA GLU A 535 -39.97 8.44 -10.35
C GLU A 535 -38.94 8.13 -9.26
N ASP A 536 -37.97 7.23 -9.49
CA ASP A 536 -36.97 6.84 -8.50
C ASP A 536 -35.52 7.00 -9.01
N LEU A 537 -34.61 7.33 -8.09
CA LEU A 537 -33.20 7.57 -8.36
C LEU A 537 -32.50 6.32 -8.89
N LEU A 538 -32.80 5.15 -8.34
CA LEU A 538 -32.16 3.90 -8.73
C LEU A 538 -32.41 3.57 -10.20
N THR A 539 -33.66 3.72 -10.65
CA THR A 539 -34.03 3.52 -12.05
C THR A 539 -33.36 4.54 -12.96
N ALA A 540 -33.37 5.82 -12.58
CA ALA A 540 -32.72 6.89 -13.33
C ALA A 540 -31.20 6.66 -13.49
N LEU A 541 -30.50 6.27 -12.43
CA LEU A 541 -29.07 5.94 -12.47
C LEU A 541 -28.77 4.73 -13.37
N ASN A 542 -29.61 3.70 -13.36
CA ASN A 542 -29.44 2.53 -14.24
C ASN A 542 -29.69 2.86 -15.72
N VAL A 543 -30.62 3.76 -16.03
CA VAL A 543 -30.81 4.28 -17.37
C VAL A 543 -29.59 5.11 -17.78
N GLY A 544 -29.09 5.99 -16.95
CA GLY A 544 -27.90 6.78 -17.19
C GLY A 544 -26.65 5.92 -17.45
N ALA A 545 -26.48 4.82 -16.70
CA ALA A 545 -25.42 3.84 -16.95
C ALA A 545 -25.51 3.25 -18.39
N GLY A 546 -26.72 2.89 -18.84
CA GLY A 546 -26.94 2.42 -20.22
C GLY A 546 -26.65 3.49 -21.29
N GLN A 547 -26.88 4.76 -20.97
CA GLN A 547 -26.54 5.87 -21.89
C GLN A 547 -25.01 6.03 -22.00
N ILE A 548 -24.24 5.92 -20.92
CA ILE A 548 -22.78 5.96 -20.96
C ILE A 548 -22.24 4.88 -21.90
N GLU A 549 -22.74 3.65 -21.81
CA GLU A 549 -22.34 2.54 -22.69
C GLU A 549 -22.63 2.84 -24.17
N THR A 550 -23.70 3.59 -24.44
CA THR A 550 -24.05 4.01 -25.79
C THR A 550 -23.15 5.12 -26.31
N VAL A 551 -22.84 6.11 -25.49
CA VAL A 551 -22.02 7.28 -25.85
C VAL A 551 -20.54 6.94 -25.90
N PHE A 552 -20.07 6.06 -25.00
CA PHE A 552 -18.69 5.64 -24.87
C PHE A 552 -18.54 4.12 -24.99
N PRO A 553 -18.84 3.52 -26.15
CA PRO A 553 -18.83 2.04 -26.29
C PRO A 553 -17.44 1.42 -26.06
N ALA A 554 -16.36 2.20 -26.19
CA ALA A 554 -15.00 1.75 -25.91
C ALA A 554 -14.73 1.48 -24.42
N LEU A 555 -15.53 2.04 -23.51
CA LEU A 555 -15.42 1.75 -22.07
C LEU A 555 -15.94 0.35 -21.71
N GLY A 556 -16.72 -0.29 -22.58
CA GLY A 556 -17.45 -1.50 -22.26
C GLY A 556 -18.61 -1.24 -21.29
N SER A 557 -18.99 -2.23 -20.51
CA SER A 557 -20.06 -2.07 -19.51
C SER A 557 -19.58 -1.26 -18.32
N VAL A 558 -20.43 -0.35 -17.83
CA VAL A 558 -20.25 0.34 -16.55
C VAL A 558 -21.10 -0.34 -15.47
N ASN A 559 -20.73 -0.11 -14.20
CA ASN A 559 -21.42 -0.73 -13.08
C ASN A 559 -22.90 -0.33 -13.04
N ARG A 560 -23.75 -1.29 -12.73
CA ARG A 560 -25.17 -1.03 -12.45
C ARG A 560 -25.34 -0.65 -10.99
N TRP A 561 -26.44 0.02 -10.69
CA TRP A 561 -26.81 0.46 -9.36
C TRP A 561 -27.78 -0.50 -8.70
N ARG A 562 -27.68 -0.64 -7.39
CA ARG A 562 -28.60 -1.43 -6.57
C ARG A 562 -29.05 -0.67 -5.34
N GLU A 563 -30.14 -1.15 -4.72
CA GLU A 563 -30.60 -0.62 -3.43
C GLU A 563 -29.57 -0.89 -2.32
N ASP A 564 -29.42 0.08 -1.43
CA ASP A 564 -28.67 -0.06 -0.19
C ASP A 564 -29.57 -0.64 0.92
N THR A 565 -29.89 -1.93 0.83
CA THR A 565 -30.75 -2.62 1.78
C THR A 565 -30.16 -2.75 3.18
N GLN A 566 -28.86 -2.54 3.33
CA GLN A 566 -28.13 -2.64 4.59
C GLN A 566 -27.84 -1.27 5.21
N LEU A 567 -28.24 -0.19 4.59
CA LEU A 567 -28.02 1.20 5.00
C LEU A 567 -26.52 1.59 5.13
N CYS A 568 -25.66 0.91 4.38
CA CYS A 568 -24.22 1.16 4.41
C CYS A 568 -23.86 2.50 3.77
N ASN A 569 -24.68 2.96 2.84
CA ASN A 569 -24.56 4.24 2.14
C ASN A 569 -25.72 5.19 2.52
N GLY A 570 -26.22 5.10 3.76
CA GLY A 570 -27.33 5.91 4.23
C GLY A 570 -28.67 5.65 3.53
N GLY A 571 -28.83 4.51 2.86
CA GLY A 571 -29.99 4.15 2.07
C GLY A 571 -29.97 4.63 0.61
N PHE A 572 -28.90 5.32 0.18
CA PHE A 572 -28.73 5.77 -1.21
C PHE A 572 -28.16 4.66 -2.10
N PRO A 573 -28.53 4.60 -3.40
CA PRO A 573 -28.05 3.57 -4.31
C PRO A 573 -26.52 3.49 -4.32
N LEU A 574 -26.00 2.25 -4.42
CA LEU A 574 -24.58 1.97 -4.56
C LEU A 574 -24.34 1.04 -5.75
N PHE A 575 -23.09 0.87 -6.16
CA PHE A 575 -22.79 -0.03 -7.29
C PHE A 575 -23.10 -1.48 -6.95
N ALA A 576 -23.61 -2.22 -7.92
CA ALA A 576 -24.02 -3.60 -7.72
C ALA A 576 -22.87 -4.54 -7.33
N ASN A 577 -21.66 -4.21 -7.73
CA ASN A 577 -20.42 -4.92 -7.38
C ASN A 577 -19.72 -4.37 -6.13
N GLN A 578 -20.21 -3.27 -5.58
CA GLN A 578 -19.64 -2.67 -4.38
C GLN A 578 -20.21 -3.38 -3.14
N TRP A 579 -19.34 -3.82 -2.28
CA TRP A 579 -19.74 -4.39 -1.00
C TRP A 579 -20.29 -3.31 -0.08
N PRO A 580 -21.17 -3.66 0.87
CA PRO A 580 -21.71 -2.67 1.80
C PRO A 580 -20.58 -1.97 2.56
N VAL A 581 -20.46 -0.66 2.39
CA VAL A 581 -19.55 0.18 3.17
C VAL A 581 -19.99 0.14 4.63
N GLY A 582 -19.14 -0.30 5.55
CA GLY A 582 -19.44 -0.34 6.99
C GLY A 582 -19.81 -1.72 7.56
N VAL A 583 -19.92 -2.78 6.74
CA VAL A 583 -19.44 -4.04 7.24
C VAL A 583 -17.92 -3.94 7.12
N ASP A 584 -17.20 -3.84 8.26
CA ASP A 584 -15.91 -4.46 8.33
C ASP A 584 -16.10 -5.90 7.79
N GLU A 585 -16.03 -6.08 6.46
CA GLU A 585 -15.15 -7.10 6.00
C GLU A 585 -13.74 -6.48 6.28
N LYS A 586 -13.42 -6.51 7.48
CA LYS A 586 -12.41 -7.50 7.85
C LYS A 586 -12.60 -8.61 6.86
N GLU A 587 -11.84 -8.56 5.68
CA GLU A 587 -11.58 -9.84 5.04
C GLU A 587 -11.42 -10.72 6.24
N THR A 588 -12.43 -11.49 6.48
CA THR A 588 -12.25 -12.56 7.39
C THR A 588 -11.16 -13.30 6.67
N ILE A 589 -9.93 -13.03 7.11
CA ILE A 589 -8.88 -14.00 7.09
C ILE A 589 -9.50 -15.33 7.61
N GLU A 590 -10.81 -15.38 7.77
CA GLU A 590 -11.61 -16.55 8.17
C GLU A 590 -11.37 -17.74 7.28
N ASP A 591 -11.09 -17.55 6.01
CA ASP A 591 -10.77 -18.66 5.10
C ASP A 591 -9.27 -18.96 4.99
N GLN A 592 -8.38 -18.09 5.50
CA GLN A 592 -6.95 -18.37 5.51
C GLN A 592 -6.43 -18.85 6.87
N PHE A 593 -7.10 -18.51 7.99
CA PHE A 593 -6.67 -18.94 9.33
C PHE A 593 -7.29 -20.25 9.75
N ASN A 594 -6.51 -21.29 9.68
CA ASN A 594 -6.91 -22.56 10.25
C ASN A 594 -6.21 -22.78 11.59
N LEU A 595 -7.00 -23.02 12.63
CA LEU A 595 -6.52 -23.41 13.96
C LEU A 595 -7.05 -24.81 14.26
N TYR A 596 -6.18 -25.81 14.24
CA TYR A 596 -6.58 -27.20 14.40
C TYR A 596 -5.51 -28.02 15.15
N PRO A 597 -5.92 -29.12 15.80
CA PRO A 597 -7.30 -29.50 16.09
C PRO A 597 -7.95 -28.56 17.12
N ASN A 598 -9.21 -28.24 16.92
CA ASN A 598 -10.00 -27.52 17.91
C ASN A 598 -11.34 -28.24 18.12
N PRO A 599 -11.57 -28.87 19.27
CA PRO A 599 -10.76 -28.89 20.49
C PRO A 599 -9.44 -29.68 20.38
N THR A 600 -8.42 -29.22 21.16
CA THR A 600 -7.09 -29.86 21.23
C THR A 600 -6.88 -30.65 22.52
N GLU A 601 -6.00 -31.67 22.48
CA GLU A 601 -5.49 -32.38 23.65
C GLU A 601 -4.11 -31.91 24.13
N GLY A 602 -3.53 -30.86 23.50
CA GLY A 602 -2.26 -30.29 23.95
C GLY A 602 -1.43 -29.57 22.91
N ILE A 603 -1.69 -29.79 21.61
CA ILE A 603 -0.99 -29.05 20.52
C ILE A 603 -2.05 -28.48 19.59
N ILE A 604 -1.92 -27.22 19.26
CA ILE A 604 -2.67 -26.56 18.18
C ILE A 604 -1.73 -26.20 17.04
N THR A 605 -2.17 -26.42 15.83
CA THR A 605 -1.47 -25.96 14.62
C THR A 605 -2.18 -24.72 14.09
N ILE A 606 -1.41 -23.71 13.78
CA ILE A 606 -1.89 -22.49 13.15
C ILE A 606 -1.37 -22.49 11.71
N SER A 607 -2.28 -22.34 10.73
CA SER A 607 -1.92 -22.22 9.32
C SER A 607 -2.57 -21.01 8.68
N GLY A 608 -1.89 -20.40 7.70
CA GLY A 608 -2.36 -19.21 7.01
C GLY A 608 -2.09 -17.90 7.73
N PHE A 609 -1.42 -17.91 8.87
CA PHE A 609 -1.09 -16.70 9.64
C PHE A 609 0.18 -16.07 9.12
N PRO A 610 0.24 -14.73 8.99
CA PRO A 610 1.50 -14.02 8.82
C PRO A 610 2.39 -14.19 10.05
N MET A 611 3.70 -14.06 9.91
CA MET A 611 4.65 -14.15 11.01
C MET A 611 4.46 -12.99 11.99
N GLY A 612 4.60 -13.22 13.30
CA GLY A 612 4.46 -12.18 14.33
C GLY A 612 4.10 -12.71 15.72
N GLU A 613 4.03 -11.84 16.69
CA GLU A 613 3.72 -12.21 18.08
C GLU A 613 2.26 -12.64 18.25
N TYR A 614 2.04 -13.78 18.92
CA TYR A 614 0.72 -14.17 19.37
C TYR A 614 0.61 -14.15 20.90
N ARG A 615 -0.62 -13.98 21.38
CA ARG A 615 -0.97 -14.04 22.81
C ARG A 615 -2.15 -14.99 23.00
N ILE A 616 -2.03 -15.90 23.97
CA ILE A 616 -3.14 -16.74 24.38
C ILE A 616 -3.66 -16.22 25.73
N GLY A 617 -4.95 -15.88 25.75
CA GLY A 617 -5.68 -15.42 26.92
C GLY A 617 -6.68 -16.46 27.43
N ASN A 618 -6.93 -16.49 28.73
CA ASN A 618 -8.04 -17.23 29.33
C ASN A 618 -9.36 -16.45 29.23
N MET A 619 -10.47 -17.03 29.67
CA MET A 619 -11.79 -16.39 29.66
C MET A 619 -11.88 -15.09 30.48
N MET A 620 -10.94 -14.82 31.37
CA MET A 620 -10.85 -13.57 32.14
C MET A 620 -9.97 -12.51 31.46
N GLY A 621 -9.48 -12.78 30.24
CA GLY A 621 -8.60 -11.85 29.50
C GLY A 621 -7.14 -11.84 29.96
N GLN A 622 -6.77 -12.73 30.89
CA GLN A 622 -5.39 -12.81 31.36
C GLN A 622 -4.54 -13.56 30.33
N THR A 623 -3.42 -13.01 29.91
CA THR A 623 -2.47 -13.68 29.03
C THR A 623 -1.81 -14.84 29.76
N VAL A 624 -1.92 -16.05 29.21
CA VAL A 624 -1.40 -17.30 29.77
C VAL A 624 -0.24 -17.88 28.97
N LEU A 625 -0.09 -17.49 27.70
CA LEU A 625 1.00 -17.90 26.84
C LEU A 625 1.24 -16.81 25.78
N THR A 626 2.51 -16.58 25.44
CA THR A 626 2.90 -15.70 24.33
C THR A 626 4.00 -16.38 23.53
N GLY A 627 4.11 -16.02 22.25
CA GLY A 627 5.16 -16.52 21.38
C GLY A 627 5.09 -15.85 20.02
N ASN A 628 5.97 -16.25 19.11
CA ASN A 628 5.99 -15.75 17.75
C ASN A 628 5.57 -16.83 16.76
N ILE A 629 4.78 -16.46 15.76
CA ILE A 629 4.51 -17.28 14.58
C ILE A 629 5.66 -17.02 13.62
N ILE A 630 6.42 -18.09 13.35
CA ILE A 630 7.63 -18.03 12.51
C ILE A 630 7.57 -19.02 11.33
N ALA A 631 6.46 -19.72 11.17
CA ALA A 631 6.25 -20.70 10.10
C ALA A 631 4.77 -20.78 9.72
N GLU A 632 4.48 -21.04 8.46
CA GLU A 632 3.13 -21.12 7.89
C GLU A 632 2.20 -22.15 8.55
N ASN A 633 2.74 -23.24 9.09
CA ASN A 633 2.02 -24.27 9.83
C ASN A 633 2.67 -24.48 11.19
N GLN A 634 2.62 -23.42 12.02
CA GLN A 634 3.28 -23.49 13.31
C GLN A 634 2.47 -24.29 14.33
N GLN A 635 3.16 -25.17 15.03
CA GLN A 635 2.62 -25.88 16.18
C GLN A 635 2.89 -25.09 17.46
N ILE A 636 1.84 -24.92 18.26
CA ILE A 636 1.92 -24.29 19.59
C ILE A 636 1.55 -25.37 20.61
N ASP A 637 2.46 -25.61 21.55
CA ASP A 637 2.19 -26.50 22.68
C ASP A 637 1.36 -25.76 23.74
N VAL A 638 0.15 -26.20 23.92
CA VAL A 638 -0.80 -25.71 24.93
C VAL A 638 -1.12 -26.78 25.98
N SER A 639 -0.35 -27.88 26.02
CA SER A 639 -0.54 -29.00 26.97
C SER A 639 -0.39 -28.61 28.44
N GLY A 640 0.35 -27.49 28.69
CA GLY A 640 0.49 -26.90 30.04
C GLY A 640 -0.72 -26.07 30.48
N LEU A 641 -1.69 -25.81 29.62
CA LEU A 641 -2.88 -25.05 29.98
C LEU A 641 -3.95 -25.96 30.61
N PRO A 642 -4.63 -25.53 31.66
CA PRO A 642 -5.80 -26.21 32.20
C PRO A 642 -6.88 -26.45 31.16
N LYS A 643 -7.67 -27.51 31.32
CA LYS A 643 -8.83 -27.72 30.45
C LYS A 643 -9.78 -26.54 30.48
N GLY A 644 -10.16 -26.04 29.31
CA GLY A 644 -11.01 -24.87 29.24
C GLY A 644 -10.99 -24.20 27.88
N MET A 645 -11.67 -23.06 27.83
CA MET A 645 -11.75 -22.20 26.63
C MET A 645 -10.67 -21.13 26.70
N TYR A 646 -9.98 -20.92 25.58
CA TYR A 646 -8.92 -19.94 25.40
C TYR A 646 -9.12 -19.15 24.13
N PHE A 647 -8.50 -18.00 24.09
CA PHE A 647 -8.48 -17.11 22.94
C PHE A 647 -7.03 -16.86 22.53
N ILE A 648 -6.69 -17.15 21.30
CA ILE A 648 -5.43 -16.73 20.71
C ILE A 648 -5.65 -15.43 19.96
N THR A 649 -4.87 -14.42 20.32
CA THR A 649 -4.90 -13.10 19.66
C THR A 649 -3.59 -12.91 18.92
N PHE A 650 -3.71 -12.46 17.67
CA PHE A 650 -2.62 -12.30 16.75
C PHE A 650 -2.98 -11.17 15.78
N ALA A 651 -2.06 -10.19 15.56
CA ALA A 651 -2.26 -9.05 14.65
C ALA A 651 -3.64 -8.36 14.76
N GLY A 652 -4.20 -8.29 15.99
CA GLY A 652 -5.54 -7.75 16.24
C GLY A 652 -6.69 -8.73 16.05
N GLU A 653 -6.45 -9.92 15.49
CA GLU A 653 -7.42 -10.98 15.32
C GLU A 653 -7.46 -11.90 16.53
N THR A 654 -8.65 -12.35 16.91
CA THR A 654 -8.83 -13.28 18.04
C THR A 654 -9.62 -14.51 17.61
N ARG A 655 -9.07 -15.69 17.87
CA ARG A 655 -9.72 -16.97 17.62
C ARG A 655 -9.89 -17.77 18.92
N LYS A 656 -11.00 -18.46 19.00
CA LYS A 656 -11.33 -19.30 20.14
C LYS A 656 -10.88 -20.74 19.90
N PHE A 657 -10.27 -21.35 20.92
CA PHE A 657 -10.02 -22.79 20.96
C PHE A 657 -10.29 -23.39 22.33
N VAL A 658 -10.41 -24.71 22.38
CA VAL A 658 -10.72 -25.46 23.59
C VAL A 658 -9.64 -26.48 23.86
N VAL A 659 -9.07 -26.48 25.08
CA VAL A 659 -8.20 -27.53 25.60
C VAL A 659 -9.06 -28.55 26.35
N LYS A 660 -8.96 -29.86 25.99
CA LYS A 660 -9.72 -30.96 26.55
C LYS A 660 -9.04 -31.60 27.75
#